data_ff98c75125d4ecf5f653be30115475ee
#
_entry.id   ff98c75125d4ecf5f653be30115475ee
#
_cell.length_a   1.000
_cell.length_b   1.000
_cell.length_c   1.000
_cell.angle_alpha   90.00
_cell.angle_beta   90.00
_cell.angle_gamma   90.00
#
_symmetry.space_group_name_H-M   'P 1'
#
loop_
_entity.id
_entity.type
_entity.pdbx_description
1 polymer ?
#
loop_
_entity_poly.entity_id
_entity_poly.type
_entity_poly.pdbx_seq_one_letter_code
_entity_poly.pdbx_strand_id
1 'polypeptide(L)'
;MNKATSLLSTLVFALPLGVNAQIVNVPMQPSANGALEETVSGKSLAINTALAPYTVAGAKGEAWRLDGYSSFAKGDVDLSMLNGKSQLTFSLWVAPETYPMMRLDENGEWFSTMAGSMRINDDNQCDKTTGKGFSFQIGSRGTYMFTCFSNGFQLTAKASQKLNRYEWNHLVAVFDGTKKTVKLYNNGTEVASAKCGNTFTSTSNELFIGKSYTKVMADKCNLNTFNGLIDDLAIYDGVRDDIVSASPEHPAVLTYTPERYAADICRPAFHGMPTANWTNETHGAVYYNGKYHLFFQKNPNGLYLSHMHWGHLVSDNLYQWKELPTAISPGDDVTWYDQKGCWSGCVYMDDVLTGGKPNIFYTGVDYARAMISQAVPADDELLKWNKVEANPVVNGRPDGLSDDFRDCFVFQNNGNHYMIVGSSKSGVGCATLHRYDSATKKWSNDGSIFFHGQTADRDGNFWEMPNITRLGDKWLFTCTPLSTSKGVRTLYWVGSINADGTFKPDNIAPKTVELDGFTKDGYGMLSPTIFGKDGKTLMLGIVPDKLPMAETYRLGYAHAYSLPREISLAADGSLVQKPFDGLAGMRTDKQLRRTGFTLNGSLDLSPVEGRSLELDGEFVVGNNNFGFTVLGTDDKRVTITYSPSTNTVRLDMQGYDRIVQDAAFGGIYESELPQKLSAGQTARLKVYVDHSFIDLFVNDMYAASVRIFPTNASGIKATAFATGDVEVKKLDAYVLEAGQATGVKSFDVSACKVSGGKQGISYDTCGRSMSVAVYDMAGRCIKSLSAVNGKGIISVGASGLYVVRLADTSTGATQVFKTIC
;
A
#
# COMPACT_ATOMS: atom_id res chain seq x y z
N MET A 1 9.67 37.55 -69.11
CA MET A 1 9.65 37.37 -67.60
C MET A 1 8.44 36.54 -67.26
N ASN A 2 8.62 35.24 -67.30
CA ASN A 2 7.52 34.28 -67.16
C ASN A 2 7.50 33.73 -65.74
N LYS A 3 6.35 33.88 -65.08
CA LYS A 3 6.00 33.18 -63.83
C LYS A 3 5.55 31.77 -64.18
N ALA A 4 6.30 30.80 -63.80
CA ALA A 4 5.86 29.41 -63.78
C ALA A 4 5.12 29.12 -62.49
N THR A 5 3.79 28.80 -62.57
CA THR A 5 2.95 28.39 -61.50
C THR A 5 3.00 26.88 -61.46
N SER A 6 3.58 26.30 -60.40
CA SER A 6 3.63 24.87 -60.16
C SER A 6 2.29 24.47 -59.49
N LEU A 7 1.46 23.72 -60.20
CA LEU A 7 0.33 22.99 -59.64
C LEU A 7 0.87 21.68 -59.04
N LEU A 8 0.92 21.60 -57.70
CA LEU A 8 1.07 20.34 -56.98
C LEU A 8 -0.34 19.67 -56.94
N SER A 9 -0.57 18.69 -57.77
CA SER A 9 -1.71 17.79 -57.67
C SER A 9 -1.45 16.79 -56.57
N THR A 10 -2.12 16.96 -55.41
CA THR A 10 -2.16 15.96 -54.33
C THR A 10 -2.97 14.76 -54.79
N LEU A 11 -2.31 13.71 -55.28
CA LEU A 11 -2.96 12.41 -55.47
C LEU A 11 -3.27 11.81 -54.10
N VAL A 12 -4.53 11.89 -53.69
CA VAL A 12 -5.05 11.07 -52.58
C VAL A 12 -5.18 9.64 -53.11
N PHE A 13 -4.20 8.81 -52.81
CA PHE A 13 -4.36 7.36 -52.94
C PHE A 13 -5.37 6.90 -51.88
N ALA A 14 -6.63 6.66 -52.29
CA ALA A 14 -7.51 5.82 -51.54
C ALA A 14 -6.94 4.38 -51.62
N LEU A 15 -6.14 4.01 -50.61
CA LEU A 15 -5.81 2.61 -50.42
C LEU A 15 -7.15 1.86 -50.18
N PRO A 16 -7.41 0.75 -50.88
CA PRO A 16 -8.54 -0.08 -50.51
C PRO A 16 -8.34 -0.50 -49.06
N LEU A 17 -9.32 -0.25 -48.19
CA LEU A 17 -9.36 -0.81 -46.84
C LEU A 17 -9.31 -2.34 -47.03
N GLY A 18 -8.12 -2.92 -46.90
CA GLY A 18 -7.91 -4.35 -47.02
C GLY A 18 -8.63 -5.06 -45.85
N VAL A 19 -9.10 -6.25 -46.11
CA VAL A 19 -9.48 -7.21 -45.06
C VAL A 19 -8.33 -7.22 -44.06
N ASN A 20 -8.63 -6.94 -42.74
CA ASN A 20 -7.71 -6.74 -41.62
C ASN A 20 -7.32 -5.28 -41.27
N ALA A 21 -7.99 -4.28 -41.77
CA ALA A 21 -7.78 -2.90 -41.36
C ALA A 21 -8.17 -2.70 -39.89
N GLN A 22 -7.36 -1.94 -39.13
CA GLN A 22 -7.72 -1.47 -37.81
C GLN A 22 -8.87 -0.47 -37.93
N ILE A 23 -9.98 -0.71 -37.25
CA ILE A 23 -11.23 0.06 -37.34
C ILE A 23 -11.59 0.79 -36.06
N VAL A 24 -10.99 0.42 -34.93
CA VAL A 24 -11.01 1.15 -33.65
C VAL A 24 -9.64 1.06 -33.03
N ASN A 25 -9.14 2.17 -32.48
CA ASN A 25 -7.88 2.18 -31.75
C ASN A 25 -7.87 3.24 -30.66
N VAL A 26 -7.74 2.80 -29.41
CA VAL A 26 -7.57 3.65 -28.23
C VAL A 26 -6.26 3.30 -27.55
N PRO A 27 -5.19 4.11 -27.75
CA PRO A 27 -3.85 3.81 -27.24
C PRO A 27 -3.69 4.04 -25.71
N MET A 28 -4.77 4.38 -24.99
CA MET A 28 -4.81 4.61 -23.53
C MET A 28 -3.90 5.73 -23.02
N GLN A 29 -3.56 6.68 -23.87
CA GLN A 29 -2.76 7.86 -23.54
C GLN A 29 -3.70 9.07 -23.39
N PRO A 30 -3.92 9.58 -22.15
CA PRO A 30 -4.74 10.78 -21.95
C PRO A 30 -4.13 11.98 -22.68
N SER A 31 -4.96 12.65 -23.47
CA SER A 31 -4.58 13.89 -24.16
C SER A 31 -4.41 15.05 -23.17
N ALA A 32 -3.84 16.15 -23.61
CA ALA A 32 -3.70 17.37 -22.81
C ALA A 32 -5.06 17.91 -22.30
N ASN A 33 -6.15 17.56 -22.94
CA ASN A 33 -7.52 17.91 -22.56
C ASN A 33 -8.15 16.94 -21.55
N GLY A 34 -7.41 15.95 -21.05
CA GLY A 34 -7.88 14.98 -20.08
C GLY A 34 -8.90 13.99 -20.65
N ALA A 35 -8.79 13.61 -21.92
CA ALA A 35 -9.64 12.61 -22.58
C ALA A 35 -8.77 11.53 -23.24
N LEU A 36 -9.32 10.34 -23.45
CA LEU A 36 -8.72 9.35 -24.36
C LEU A 36 -9.23 9.59 -25.78
N GLU A 37 -8.34 9.43 -26.74
CA GLU A 37 -8.68 9.59 -28.15
C GLU A 37 -8.81 8.23 -28.83
N GLU A 38 -9.93 8.03 -29.53
CA GLU A 38 -10.07 6.97 -30.51
C GLU A 38 -9.50 7.47 -31.83
N THR A 39 -8.36 6.95 -32.26
CA THR A 39 -7.50 7.55 -33.28
C THR A 39 -7.97 7.31 -34.73
N VAL A 40 -8.86 6.34 -34.96
CA VAL A 40 -9.37 6.06 -36.32
C VAL A 40 -10.49 7.03 -36.70
N SER A 41 -11.43 7.28 -35.79
CA SER A 41 -12.57 8.20 -36.03
C SER A 41 -12.30 9.63 -35.53
N GLY A 42 -11.27 9.83 -34.71
CA GLY A 42 -10.97 11.10 -34.05
C GLY A 42 -11.98 11.47 -32.95
N LYS A 43 -12.69 10.50 -32.38
CA LYS A 43 -13.63 10.70 -31.28
C LYS A 43 -12.90 10.60 -29.93
N SER A 44 -13.43 11.32 -28.94
CA SER A 44 -12.85 11.36 -27.59
C SER A 44 -13.75 10.65 -26.57
N LEU A 45 -13.10 9.96 -25.61
CA LEU A 45 -13.73 9.40 -24.43
C LEU A 45 -13.41 10.31 -23.23
N ALA A 46 -14.46 10.80 -22.59
CA ALA A 46 -14.31 11.61 -21.38
C ALA A 46 -13.80 10.74 -20.22
N ILE A 47 -12.70 11.17 -19.59
CA ILE A 47 -12.13 10.53 -18.41
C ILE A 47 -12.83 11.05 -17.16
N ASN A 48 -13.19 10.14 -16.27
CA ASN A 48 -13.56 10.40 -14.89
C ASN A 48 -12.43 9.94 -13.97
N THR A 49 -11.97 10.77 -13.06
CA THR A 49 -10.92 10.44 -12.09
C THR A 49 -10.91 11.45 -10.96
N ALA A 50 -10.57 10.99 -9.74
CA ALA A 50 -10.43 11.87 -8.56
C ALA A 50 -9.16 12.73 -8.61
N LEU A 51 -8.07 12.17 -9.14
CA LEU A 51 -6.78 12.82 -9.35
C LEU A 51 -6.49 12.90 -10.85
N ALA A 52 -5.49 13.66 -11.26
CA ALA A 52 -5.05 13.69 -12.65
C ALA A 52 -4.80 12.26 -13.18
N PRO A 53 -5.14 11.98 -14.44
CA PRO A 53 -4.83 10.70 -15.04
C PRO A 53 -3.33 10.39 -14.91
N TYR A 54 -3.00 9.15 -14.57
CA TYR A 54 -1.64 8.71 -14.34
C TYR A 54 -1.25 7.62 -15.35
N THR A 55 -0.17 7.85 -16.07
CA THR A 55 0.37 6.90 -17.05
C THR A 55 1.72 6.36 -16.63
N VAL A 56 2.05 5.19 -17.11
CA VAL A 56 3.34 4.52 -16.95
C VAL A 56 3.78 3.94 -18.28
N ALA A 57 5.04 3.51 -18.39
CA ALA A 57 5.52 2.75 -19.55
C ALA A 57 4.64 1.50 -19.73
N GLY A 58 4.03 1.36 -20.93
CA GLY A 58 3.01 0.39 -21.23
C GLY A 58 3.49 -0.88 -21.92
N ALA A 59 2.55 -1.73 -22.23
CA ALA A 59 2.78 -2.85 -23.15
C ALA A 59 3.07 -2.32 -24.56
N LYS A 60 2.51 -1.16 -24.91
CA LYS A 60 2.83 -0.39 -26.09
C LYS A 60 2.87 1.10 -25.73
N GLY A 61 4.07 1.71 -25.79
CA GLY A 61 4.20 3.13 -25.44
C GLY A 61 3.86 3.41 -23.97
N GLU A 62 2.72 4.07 -23.70
CA GLU A 62 2.24 4.41 -22.36
C GLU A 62 0.88 3.76 -22.07
N ALA A 63 0.74 3.19 -20.89
CA ALA A 63 -0.49 2.62 -20.38
C ALA A 63 -1.18 3.54 -19.35
N TRP A 64 -2.49 3.53 -19.32
CA TRP A 64 -3.27 4.24 -18.31
C TRP A 64 -3.41 3.40 -17.05
N ARG A 65 -3.07 3.98 -15.88
CA ARG A 65 -3.21 3.36 -14.55
C ARG A 65 -4.54 3.79 -13.91
N LEU A 66 -5.45 2.83 -13.78
CA LEU A 66 -6.76 3.00 -13.15
C LEU A 66 -6.69 2.63 -11.67
N ASP A 67 -7.35 3.39 -10.82
CA ASP A 67 -7.23 3.36 -9.35
C ASP A 67 -8.23 2.43 -8.63
N GLY A 68 -9.15 1.82 -9.35
CA GLY A 68 -10.14 0.90 -8.79
C GLY A 68 -11.39 1.53 -8.18
N TYR A 69 -11.49 2.86 -8.11
CA TYR A 69 -12.65 3.52 -7.48
C TYR A 69 -13.11 4.80 -8.20
N SER A 70 -12.23 5.47 -8.95
CA SER A 70 -12.59 6.74 -9.58
C SER A 70 -12.28 6.78 -11.08
N SER A 71 -11.25 6.06 -11.53
CA SER A 71 -10.70 6.18 -12.88
C SER A 71 -11.42 5.28 -13.88
N PHE A 72 -12.12 5.89 -14.83
CA PHE A 72 -12.72 5.23 -15.99
C PHE A 72 -12.96 6.23 -17.10
N ALA A 73 -13.19 5.75 -18.33
CA ALA A 73 -13.54 6.61 -19.44
C ALA A 73 -14.76 6.08 -20.21
N LYS A 74 -15.50 7.01 -20.80
CA LYS A 74 -16.60 6.69 -21.71
C LYS A 74 -16.75 7.75 -22.80
N GLY A 75 -17.24 7.32 -23.96
CA GLY A 75 -17.52 8.24 -25.06
C GLY A 75 -18.34 7.58 -26.16
N ASP A 76 -18.89 8.41 -27.03
CA ASP A 76 -19.60 7.94 -28.22
C ASP A 76 -18.58 7.75 -29.36
N VAL A 77 -18.33 6.48 -29.68
CA VAL A 77 -17.52 6.05 -30.81
C VAL A 77 -18.44 5.38 -31.82
N ASP A 78 -18.27 5.67 -33.12
CA ASP A 78 -19.09 5.00 -34.14
C ASP A 78 -18.72 3.52 -34.25
N LEU A 79 -19.48 2.69 -33.52
CA LEU A 79 -19.35 1.23 -33.51
C LEU A 79 -20.39 0.54 -34.41
N SER A 80 -21.17 1.31 -35.18
CA SER A 80 -22.16 0.77 -36.13
C SER A 80 -21.50 -0.08 -37.21
N MET A 81 -20.26 0.23 -37.55
CA MET A 81 -19.46 -0.52 -38.51
C MET A 81 -19.17 -1.98 -38.09
N LEU A 82 -19.30 -2.31 -36.79
CA LEU A 82 -19.14 -3.68 -36.28
C LEU A 82 -20.39 -4.53 -36.62
N ASN A 83 -21.55 -3.89 -36.74
CA ASN A 83 -22.79 -4.61 -36.95
C ASN A 83 -22.83 -5.31 -38.29
N GLY A 84 -23.19 -6.57 -38.30
CA GLY A 84 -23.31 -7.39 -39.54
C GLY A 84 -21.97 -7.94 -40.06
N LYS A 85 -20.82 -7.61 -39.42
CA LYS A 85 -19.54 -8.18 -39.79
C LYS A 85 -19.51 -9.69 -39.52
N SER A 86 -18.87 -10.43 -40.42
CA SER A 86 -18.71 -11.89 -40.29
C SER A 86 -17.42 -12.26 -39.57
N GLN A 87 -16.42 -11.37 -39.53
CA GLN A 87 -15.15 -11.60 -38.88
C GLN A 87 -14.63 -10.31 -38.22
N LEU A 88 -14.23 -10.38 -36.97
CA LEU A 88 -13.66 -9.27 -36.19
C LEU A 88 -12.59 -9.82 -35.23
N THR A 89 -11.55 -9.02 -34.97
CA THR A 89 -10.57 -9.31 -33.93
C THR A 89 -10.51 -8.13 -32.97
N PHE A 90 -10.60 -8.41 -31.67
CA PHE A 90 -10.52 -7.47 -30.56
C PHE A 90 -9.25 -7.73 -29.77
N SER A 91 -8.46 -6.72 -29.47
CA SER A 91 -7.20 -6.80 -28.74
C SER A 91 -7.20 -5.81 -27.58
N LEU A 92 -6.70 -6.22 -26.42
CA LEU A 92 -6.60 -5.39 -25.23
C LEU A 92 -5.43 -5.89 -24.34
N TRP A 93 -4.57 -4.98 -23.88
CA TRP A 93 -3.57 -5.27 -22.87
C TRP A 93 -4.06 -4.84 -21.51
N VAL A 94 -3.91 -5.72 -20.50
CA VAL A 94 -4.30 -5.41 -19.12
C VAL A 94 -3.31 -6.01 -18.12
N ALA A 95 -3.06 -5.30 -17.01
CA ALA A 95 -2.34 -5.82 -15.86
C ALA A 95 -3.12 -5.44 -14.58
N PRO A 96 -3.94 -6.33 -14.03
CA PRO A 96 -4.72 -6.03 -12.83
C PRO A 96 -3.83 -6.02 -11.58
N GLU A 97 -4.07 -5.06 -10.66
CA GLU A 97 -3.51 -5.08 -9.30
C GLU A 97 -4.30 -6.07 -8.44
N THR A 98 -5.61 -6.03 -8.57
CA THR A 98 -6.54 -6.85 -7.81
C THR A 98 -7.75 -7.21 -8.65
N TYR A 99 -8.55 -8.13 -8.14
CA TYR A 99 -9.84 -8.47 -8.74
C TYR A 99 -10.96 -7.59 -8.17
N PRO A 100 -12.10 -7.44 -8.85
CA PRO A 100 -13.25 -6.71 -8.32
C PRO A 100 -13.72 -7.26 -6.98
N MET A 101 -14.31 -6.39 -6.17
CA MET A 101 -14.91 -6.80 -4.91
C MET A 101 -16.03 -7.83 -5.14
N MET A 102 -16.08 -8.86 -4.30
CA MET A 102 -17.18 -9.84 -4.32
C MET A 102 -18.51 -9.19 -3.89
N ARG A 103 -19.58 -9.63 -4.47
CA ARG A 103 -20.92 -9.24 -4.05
C ARG A 103 -21.21 -9.78 -2.64
N LEU A 104 -21.85 -8.98 -1.79
CA LEU A 104 -22.16 -9.37 -0.40
C LEU A 104 -23.32 -10.38 -0.30
N ASP A 105 -24.11 -10.52 -1.36
CA ASP A 105 -25.30 -11.36 -1.41
C ASP A 105 -25.07 -12.72 -2.11
N GLU A 106 -23.80 -13.09 -2.32
CA GLU A 106 -23.36 -14.46 -2.43
C GLU A 106 -23.66 -15.33 -3.60
N ASN A 107 -24.55 -15.03 -4.45
CA ASN A 107 -24.97 -15.95 -5.49
C ASN A 107 -24.41 -15.67 -6.86
N GLY A 108 -23.33 -14.88 -6.95
CA GLY A 108 -22.74 -14.59 -8.23
C GLY A 108 -21.39 -13.92 -8.14
N GLU A 109 -20.57 -14.18 -9.12
CA GLU A 109 -19.33 -13.45 -9.34
C GLU A 109 -19.66 -12.08 -9.94
N TRP A 110 -19.20 -11.01 -9.31
CA TRP A 110 -19.25 -9.66 -9.91
C TRP A 110 -18.17 -9.50 -10.96
N PHE A 111 -18.52 -8.80 -12.04
CA PHE A 111 -17.62 -8.55 -13.16
C PHE A 111 -17.44 -7.05 -13.34
N SER A 112 -16.17 -6.63 -13.42
CA SER A 112 -15.80 -5.30 -13.92
C SER A 112 -15.55 -5.36 -15.41
N THR A 113 -16.01 -4.35 -16.14
CA THR A 113 -15.65 -4.15 -17.54
C THR A 113 -14.25 -3.56 -17.63
N MET A 114 -13.33 -4.24 -18.30
CA MET A 114 -12.02 -3.69 -18.64
C MET A 114 -12.14 -2.75 -19.85
N ALA A 115 -12.76 -3.21 -20.91
CA ALA A 115 -13.13 -2.41 -22.08
C ALA A 115 -14.34 -3.02 -22.80
N GLY A 116 -15.24 -2.21 -23.35
CA GLY A 116 -16.39 -2.72 -24.08
C GLY A 116 -17.42 -1.68 -24.45
N SER A 117 -18.42 -2.10 -25.22
CA SER A 117 -19.53 -1.27 -25.67
C SER A 117 -20.90 -1.72 -25.14
N MET A 118 -20.92 -2.77 -24.32
CA MET A 118 -22.16 -3.26 -23.70
C MET A 118 -22.55 -2.37 -22.52
N ARG A 119 -23.84 -2.00 -22.44
CA ARG A 119 -24.42 -1.39 -21.23
C ARG A 119 -24.76 -2.49 -20.24
N ILE A 120 -24.17 -2.42 -19.06
CA ILE A 120 -24.36 -3.39 -17.97
C ILE A 120 -24.95 -2.63 -16.78
N ASN A 121 -26.07 -3.10 -16.25
CA ASN A 121 -26.74 -2.51 -15.08
C ASN A 121 -26.11 -2.94 -13.76
N ASP A 122 -26.61 -2.43 -12.64
CA ASP A 122 -26.13 -2.72 -11.29
C ASP A 122 -26.30 -4.20 -10.88
N ASP A 123 -27.21 -4.93 -11.52
CA ASP A 123 -27.39 -6.38 -11.32
C ASP A 123 -26.48 -7.23 -12.23
N ASN A 124 -25.48 -6.62 -12.85
CA ASN A 124 -24.56 -7.24 -13.81
C ASN A 124 -25.28 -7.84 -15.05
N GLN A 125 -26.42 -7.27 -15.40
CA GLN A 125 -27.20 -7.68 -16.57
C GLN A 125 -26.99 -6.72 -17.73
N CYS A 126 -26.82 -7.28 -18.91
CA CYS A 126 -26.74 -6.49 -20.14
C CYS A 126 -28.11 -5.95 -20.56
N ASP A 127 -28.16 -4.67 -20.98
CA ASP A 127 -29.29 -4.13 -21.73
C ASP A 127 -29.34 -4.78 -23.11
N LYS A 128 -30.29 -5.69 -23.28
CA LYS A 128 -30.45 -6.50 -24.49
C LYS A 128 -31.12 -5.76 -25.62
N THR A 129 -31.55 -4.53 -25.45
CA THR A 129 -32.26 -3.74 -26.47
C THR A 129 -31.32 -2.74 -27.13
N THR A 130 -30.67 -1.87 -26.34
CA THR A 130 -29.85 -0.75 -26.84
C THR A 130 -28.36 -0.89 -26.52
N GLY A 131 -28.00 -1.86 -25.70
CA GLY A 131 -26.62 -2.06 -25.17
C GLY A 131 -25.88 -3.24 -25.78
N LYS A 132 -26.28 -3.76 -26.96
CA LYS A 132 -25.57 -4.89 -27.59
C LYS A 132 -24.24 -4.45 -28.19
N GLY A 133 -23.24 -5.32 -28.08
CA GLY A 133 -21.89 -5.09 -28.56
C GLY A 133 -20.91 -6.12 -28.03
N PHE A 134 -19.81 -5.67 -27.42
CA PHE A 134 -18.79 -6.54 -26.83
C PHE A 134 -18.38 -6.05 -25.44
N SER A 135 -17.74 -6.91 -24.66
CA SER A 135 -17.12 -6.56 -23.38
C SER A 135 -16.02 -7.55 -23.01
N PHE A 136 -14.83 -7.04 -22.68
CA PHE A 136 -13.83 -7.75 -21.90
C PHE A 136 -14.12 -7.52 -20.42
N GLN A 137 -14.28 -8.59 -19.67
CA GLN A 137 -14.68 -8.54 -18.26
C GLN A 137 -13.76 -9.38 -17.38
N ILE A 138 -13.56 -8.93 -16.14
CA ILE A 138 -12.85 -9.63 -15.09
C ILE A 138 -13.79 -9.82 -13.90
N GLY A 139 -13.83 -11.02 -13.36
CA GLY A 139 -14.64 -11.37 -12.21
C GLY A 139 -13.91 -11.24 -10.88
N SER A 140 -14.66 -11.25 -9.79
CA SER A 140 -14.18 -11.11 -8.42
C SER A 140 -13.25 -12.26 -7.97
N ARG A 141 -13.22 -13.37 -8.70
CA ARG A 141 -12.28 -14.48 -8.48
C ARG A 141 -11.16 -14.54 -9.51
N GLY A 142 -11.01 -13.48 -10.30
CA GLY A 142 -9.99 -13.40 -11.35
C GLY A 142 -10.36 -14.12 -12.64
N THR A 143 -11.51 -14.75 -12.71
CA THR A 143 -12.02 -15.28 -13.98
C THR A 143 -12.22 -14.13 -14.96
N TYR A 144 -11.96 -14.38 -16.23
CA TYR A 144 -12.13 -13.37 -17.26
C TYR A 144 -12.83 -13.94 -18.48
N MET A 145 -13.44 -13.04 -19.23
CA MET A 145 -14.25 -13.45 -20.35
C MET A 145 -14.34 -12.37 -21.42
N PHE A 146 -14.64 -12.81 -22.62
CA PHE A 146 -15.14 -11.97 -23.71
C PHE A 146 -16.60 -12.29 -23.96
N THR A 147 -17.47 -11.29 -23.80
CA THR A 147 -18.89 -11.39 -24.09
C THR A 147 -19.23 -10.55 -25.30
N CYS A 148 -20.04 -11.08 -26.22
CA CYS A 148 -20.51 -10.35 -27.37
C CYS A 148 -21.90 -10.81 -27.81
N PHE A 149 -22.44 -10.13 -28.79
CA PHE A 149 -23.72 -10.52 -29.46
C PHE A 149 -23.46 -10.99 -30.87
N SER A 150 -24.17 -12.08 -31.26
CA SER A 150 -24.14 -12.60 -32.62
C SER A 150 -25.55 -13.00 -33.04
N ASN A 151 -25.96 -12.59 -34.23
CA ASN A 151 -27.34 -12.76 -34.69
C ASN A 151 -28.39 -12.31 -33.64
N GLY A 152 -28.09 -11.27 -32.87
CA GLY A 152 -28.96 -10.75 -31.80
C GLY A 152 -28.91 -11.50 -30.46
N PHE A 153 -28.18 -12.61 -30.34
CA PHE A 153 -28.07 -13.43 -29.12
C PHE A 153 -26.72 -13.20 -28.41
N GLN A 154 -26.77 -13.06 -27.08
CA GLN A 154 -25.58 -12.96 -26.25
C GLN A 154 -24.85 -14.31 -26.17
N LEU A 155 -23.52 -14.26 -26.25
CA LEU A 155 -22.63 -15.39 -26.03
C LEU A 155 -21.37 -14.94 -25.26
N THR A 156 -20.73 -15.88 -24.58
CA THR A 156 -19.56 -15.61 -23.76
C THR A 156 -18.50 -16.69 -23.91
N ALA A 157 -17.28 -16.29 -24.23
CA ALA A 157 -16.10 -17.13 -24.09
C ALA A 157 -15.46 -16.82 -22.74
N LYS A 158 -15.65 -17.72 -21.75
CA LYS A 158 -15.19 -17.58 -20.37
C LYS A 158 -13.99 -18.47 -20.12
N ALA A 159 -12.87 -17.90 -19.71
CA ALA A 159 -11.67 -18.64 -19.33
C ALA A 159 -11.89 -19.40 -18.00
N SER A 160 -11.27 -20.56 -17.90
CA SER A 160 -11.24 -21.34 -16.65
C SER A 160 -10.09 -20.94 -15.74
N GLN A 161 -9.09 -20.25 -16.29
CA GLN A 161 -7.91 -19.76 -15.59
C GLN A 161 -8.19 -18.35 -15.02
N LYS A 162 -7.40 -17.96 -14.01
CA LYS A 162 -7.40 -16.58 -13.49
C LYS A 162 -6.54 -15.69 -14.37
N LEU A 163 -6.87 -14.41 -14.45
CA LEU A 163 -6.02 -13.38 -15.02
C LEU A 163 -4.84 -13.11 -14.07
N ASN A 164 -3.60 -13.14 -14.58
CA ASN A 164 -2.42 -12.88 -13.75
C ASN A 164 -2.42 -11.45 -13.23
N ARG A 165 -2.22 -11.25 -11.93
CA ARG A 165 -2.03 -9.95 -11.31
C ARG A 165 -0.58 -9.50 -11.43
N TYR A 166 -0.36 -8.19 -11.49
CA TYR A 166 0.97 -7.55 -11.59
C TYR A 166 1.77 -7.94 -12.84
N GLU A 167 1.16 -8.58 -13.81
CA GLU A 167 1.75 -9.01 -15.06
C GLU A 167 0.87 -8.61 -16.23
N TRP A 168 1.48 -8.34 -17.38
CA TRP A 168 0.73 -8.09 -18.61
C TRP A 168 0.00 -9.35 -19.10
N ASN A 169 -1.25 -9.17 -19.41
CA ASN A 169 -2.10 -10.13 -20.09
C ASN A 169 -2.56 -9.51 -21.41
N HIS A 170 -2.18 -10.11 -22.53
CA HIS A 170 -2.67 -9.73 -23.84
C HIS A 170 -3.92 -10.53 -24.17
N LEU A 171 -5.07 -9.90 -24.08
CA LEU A 171 -6.37 -10.50 -24.36
C LEU A 171 -6.73 -10.26 -25.83
N VAL A 172 -6.86 -11.32 -26.59
CA VAL A 172 -7.31 -11.25 -27.98
C VAL A 172 -8.57 -12.11 -28.17
N ALA A 173 -9.66 -11.48 -28.61
CA ALA A 173 -10.89 -12.19 -28.95
C ALA A 173 -11.11 -12.18 -30.47
N VAL A 174 -11.23 -13.36 -31.06
CA VAL A 174 -11.47 -13.55 -32.49
C VAL A 174 -12.90 -14.03 -32.71
N PHE A 175 -13.75 -13.19 -33.28
CA PHE A 175 -15.07 -13.55 -33.78
C PHE A 175 -14.96 -14.01 -35.24
N ASP A 176 -15.26 -15.29 -35.50
CA ASP A 176 -15.30 -15.86 -36.86
C ASP A 176 -16.66 -16.49 -37.13
N GLY A 177 -17.57 -15.71 -37.70
CA GLY A 177 -18.91 -16.13 -38.09
C GLY A 177 -18.90 -17.13 -39.26
N THR A 178 -17.81 -17.19 -40.06
CA THR A 178 -17.66 -18.20 -41.12
C THR A 178 -17.37 -19.59 -40.54
N LYS A 179 -16.60 -19.65 -39.50
CA LYS A 179 -16.34 -20.88 -38.70
C LYS A 179 -17.34 -21.05 -37.56
N LYS A 180 -18.22 -20.07 -37.32
CA LYS A 180 -19.21 -20.05 -36.23
C LYS A 180 -18.59 -20.21 -34.83
N THR A 181 -17.47 -19.56 -34.60
CA THR A 181 -16.70 -19.59 -33.33
C THR A 181 -16.29 -18.21 -32.90
N VAL A 182 -16.29 -18.01 -31.56
CA VAL A 182 -15.55 -16.95 -30.89
C VAL A 182 -14.46 -17.61 -30.05
N LYS A 183 -13.22 -17.17 -30.21
CA LYS A 183 -12.08 -17.66 -29.43
C LYS A 183 -11.51 -16.53 -28.60
N LEU A 184 -11.14 -16.81 -27.34
CA LEU A 184 -10.40 -15.89 -26.47
C LEU A 184 -9.01 -16.44 -26.23
N TYR A 185 -8.01 -15.60 -26.44
CA TYR A 185 -6.60 -15.90 -26.18
C TYR A 185 -6.08 -15.00 -25.06
N ASN A 186 -5.11 -15.51 -24.30
CA ASN A 186 -4.30 -14.75 -23.35
C ASN A 186 -2.83 -15.09 -23.58
N ASN A 187 -2.00 -14.08 -23.85
CA ASN A 187 -0.57 -14.22 -24.13
C ASN A 187 -0.27 -15.35 -25.15
N GLY A 188 -1.00 -15.41 -26.25
CA GLY A 188 -0.83 -16.39 -27.31
C GLY A 188 -1.54 -17.73 -27.12
N THR A 189 -2.07 -18.01 -25.95
CA THR A 189 -2.72 -19.30 -25.65
C THR A 189 -4.23 -19.15 -25.77
N GLU A 190 -4.90 -20.05 -26.51
CA GLU A 190 -6.37 -20.15 -26.51
C GLU A 190 -6.86 -20.61 -25.14
N VAL A 191 -7.65 -19.77 -24.45
CA VAL A 191 -8.12 -20.02 -23.08
C VAL A 191 -9.61 -20.31 -22.99
N ALA A 192 -10.37 -19.91 -24.02
CA ALA A 192 -11.80 -20.20 -24.09
C ALA A 192 -12.32 -20.10 -25.53
N SER A 193 -13.43 -20.78 -25.78
CA SER A 193 -14.19 -20.61 -27.03
C SER A 193 -15.69 -20.73 -26.80
N ALA A 194 -16.46 -20.16 -27.71
CA ALA A 194 -17.93 -20.24 -27.74
C ALA A 194 -18.44 -20.37 -29.19
N LYS A 195 -19.63 -20.96 -29.35
CA LYS A 195 -20.33 -21.00 -30.67
C LYS A 195 -20.99 -19.66 -30.92
N CYS A 196 -20.88 -19.13 -32.14
CA CYS A 196 -21.57 -17.92 -32.58
C CYS A 196 -22.42 -18.16 -33.85
N GLY A 197 -23.20 -17.17 -34.22
CA GLY A 197 -23.88 -17.09 -35.53
C GLY A 197 -22.96 -16.57 -36.62
N ASN A 198 -23.54 -16.17 -37.75
CA ASN A 198 -22.79 -15.76 -38.92
C ASN A 198 -22.29 -14.32 -38.85
N THR A 199 -22.96 -13.49 -38.05
CA THR A 199 -22.68 -12.04 -38.01
C THR A 199 -22.63 -11.51 -36.56
N PHE A 200 -21.78 -10.55 -36.34
CA PHE A 200 -21.70 -9.77 -35.12
C PHE A 200 -22.87 -8.81 -35.00
N THR A 201 -23.38 -8.58 -33.79
CA THR A 201 -24.47 -7.61 -33.54
C THR A 201 -23.95 -6.49 -32.62
N SER A 202 -24.05 -5.24 -33.11
CA SER A 202 -23.78 -4.03 -32.33
C SER A 202 -24.94 -3.04 -32.47
N THR A 203 -25.44 -2.54 -31.33
CA THR A 203 -26.48 -1.51 -31.27
C THR A 203 -26.07 -0.32 -30.42
N SER A 204 -24.91 -0.40 -29.76
CA SER A 204 -24.35 0.65 -28.91
C SER A 204 -23.19 1.33 -29.62
N ASN A 205 -23.16 2.66 -29.59
CA ASN A 205 -22.02 3.47 -29.97
C ASN A 205 -21.20 3.95 -28.79
N GLU A 206 -21.59 3.61 -27.56
CA GLU A 206 -20.80 3.96 -26.36
C GLU A 206 -19.64 2.99 -26.21
N LEU A 207 -18.45 3.53 -25.94
CA LEU A 207 -17.27 2.78 -25.57
C LEU A 207 -16.93 3.10 -24.11
N PHE A 208 -16.69 2.07 -23.31
CA PHE A 208 -16.35 2.12 -21.89
C PHE A 208 -14.97 1.53 -21.66
N ILE A 209 -14.15 2.21 -20.85
CA ILE A 209 -12.84 1.75 -20.42
C ILE A 209 -12.79 1.77 -18.88
N GLY A 210 -12.46 0.65 -18.27
CA GLY A 210 -12.28 0.51 -16.82
C GLY A 210 -13.56 0.36 -16.02
N LYS A 211 -14.71 0.67 -16.57
CA LYS A 211 -16.03 0.52 -15.96
C LYS A 211 -17.12 0.44 -17.00
N SER A 212 -18.16 -0.34 -16.75
CA SER A 212 -19.39 -0.33 -17.56
C SER A 212 -20.35 0.78 -17.11
N TYR A 213 -21.54 0.77 -17.66
CA TYR A 213 -22.60 1.77 -17.39
C TYR A 213 -23.19 1.69 -15.96
N THR A 214 -22.73 0.80 -15.10
CA THR A 214 -23.24 0.69 -13.73
C THR A 214 -23.07 1.99 -12.92
N LYS A 215 -24.00 2.23 -12.00
CA LYS A 215 -24.00 3.37 -11.07
C LYS A 215 -23.70 2.95 -9.63
N VAL A 216 -23.24 1.73 -9.42
CA VAL A 216 -22.96 1.20 -8.08
C VAL A 216 -21.85 2.02 -7.44
N MET A 217 -22.13 2.58 -6.27
CA MET A 217 -21.22 3.42 -5.51
C MET A 217 -21.23 3.05 -4.03
N ALA A 218 -20.06 3.17 -3.40
CA ALA A 218 -19.91 3.19 -1.96
C ALA A 218 -19.49 4.63 -1.57
N ASP A 219 -20.44 5.44 -1.11
CA ASP A 219 -20.30 6.86 -0.89
C ASP A 219 -19.78 7.61 -2.14
N LYS A 220 -18.51 8.04 -2.16
CA LYS A 220 -17.87 8.70 -3.32
C LYS A 220 -17.19 7.72 -4.27
N CYS A 221 -16.85 6.53 -3.80
CA CYS A 221 -16.10 5.55 -4.58
C CYS A 221 -17.04 4.74 -5.47
N ASN A 222 -16.68 4.61 -6.75
CA ASN A 222 -17.40 3.73 -7.66
C ASN A 222 -17.02 2.27 -7.39
N LEU A 223 -18.00 1.39 -7.32
CA LEU A 223 -17.78 -0.06 -7.31
C LEU A 223 -17.62 -0.56 -8.76
N ASN A 224 -17.12 -1.78 -8.91
CA ASN A 224 -16.90 -2.43 -10.21
C ASN A 224 -16.01 -1.65 -11.19
N THR A 225 -15.16 -0.78 -10.69
CA THR A 225 -14.13 -0.10 -11.48
C THR A 225 -12.89 -0.99 -11.54
N PHE A 226 -12.31 -1.14 -12.71
CA PHE A 226 -11.07 -1.90 -12.89
C PHE A 226 -9.92 -1.22 -12.12
N ASN A 227 -9.10 -2.01 -11.44
CA ASN A 227 -7.89 -1.57 -10.77
C ASN A 227 -6.67 -2.22 -11.43
N GLY A 228 -5.84 -1.44 -12.09
CA GLY A 228 -4.69 -1.94 -12.82
C GLY A 228 -4.30 -1.06 -14.00
N LEU A 229 -3.49 -1.61 -14.88
CA LEU A 229 -3.10 -0.98 -16.15
C LEU A 229 -4.00 -1.47 -17.27
N ILE A 230 -4.41 -0.54 -18.14
CA ILE A 230 -5.04 -0.84 -19.42
C ILE A 230 -4.24 -0.15 -20.52
N ASP A 231 -4.06 -0.86 -21.66
CA ASP A 231 -3.30 -0.36 -22.77
C ASP A 231 -3.85 -0.91 -24.10
N ASP A 232 -3.71 -0.13 -25.17
CA ASP A 232 -3.90 -0.46 -26.58
C ASP A 232 -5.16 -1.30 -26.89
N LEU A 233 -6.36 -0.71 -26.67
CA LEU A 233 -7.58 -1.31 -27.20
C LEU A 233 -7.64 -1.13 -28.70
N ALA A 234 -7.66 -2.23 -29.43
CA ALA A 234 -7.77 -2.23 -30.89
C ALA A 234 -8.85 -3.21 -31.40
N ILE A 235 -9.57 -2.81 -32.44
CA ILE A 235 -10.52 -3.68 -33.15
C ILE A 235 -10.14 -3.70 -34.64
N TYR A 236 -10.10 -4.88 -35.19
CA TYR A 236 -9.76 -5.10 -36.60
C TYR A 236 -10.91 -5.75 -37.37
N ASP A 237 -11.08 -5.34 -38.62
CA ASP A 237 -12.00 -5.96 -39.58
C ASP A 237 -11.31 -7.24 -40.13
N GLY A 238 -11.78 -8.39 -39.73
CA GLY A 238 -11.25 -9.69 -40.11
C GLY A 238 -10.51 -10.43 -38.96
N VAL A 239 -9.96 -11.60 -39.29
CA VAL A 239 -9.19 -12.43 -38.39
C VAL A 239 -7.73 -12.01 -38.43
N ARG A 240 -7.16 -11.75 -37.24
CA ARG A 240 -5.75 -11.35 -37.02
C ARG A 240 -5.07 -12.36 -36.10
N ASP A 241 -4.68 -13.49 -36.64
CA ASP A 241 -3.93 -14.52 -35.89
C ASP A 241 -2.49 -14.07 -35.57
N ASP A 242 -1.96 -13.12 -36.34
CA ASP A 242 -0.60 -12.58 -36.20
C ASP A 242 -0.37 -11.76 -34.92
N ILE A 243 -1.42 -11.16 -34.35
CA ILE A 243 -1.30 -10.32 -33.13
C ILE A 243 -1.43 -11.13 -31.82
N VAL A 244 -1.90 -12.37 -31.89
CA VAL A 244 -2.25 -13.19 -30.71
C VAL A 244 -1.06 -13.41 -29.76
N SER A 245 0.16 -13.49 -30.30
CA SER A 245 1.40 -13.78 -29.57
C SER A 245 2.30 -12.56 -29.38
N ALA A 246 1.76 -11.35 -29.36
CA ALA A 246 2.54 -10.14 -29.12
C ALA A 246 3.16 -10.14 -27.70
N SER A 247 4.34 -9.54 -27.56
CA SER A 247 5.02 -9.35 -26.27
C SER A 247 4.96 -7.89 -25.85
N PRO A 248 4.87 -7.57 -24.55
CA PRO A 248 4.88 -6.20 -24.07
C PRO A 248 6.27 -5.56 -24.25
N GLU A 249 6.31 -4.25 -24.50
CA GLU A 249 7.55 -3.48 -24.62
C GLU A 249 8.21 -3.25 -23.24
N HIS A 250 7.41 -3.07 -22.19
CA HIS A 250 7.85 -2.82 -20.83
C HIS A 250 7.13 -3.74 -19.82
N PRO A 251 7.75 -4.05 -18.66
CA PRO A 251 7.08 -4.77 -17.58
C PRO A 251 5.91 -3.94 -17.00
N ALA A 252 4.91 -4.61 -16.42
CA ALA A 252 3.82 -3.94 -15.72
C ALA A 252 4.31 -3.33 -14.40
N VAL A 253 4.17 -2.00 -14.24
CA VAL A 253 4.50 -1.27 -13.01
C VAL A 253 3.22 -0.61 -12.49
N LEU A 254 2.68 -1.12 -11.38
CA LEU A 254 1.37 -0.72 -10.86
C LEU A 254 1.44 0.28 -9.71
N THR A 255 2.58 0.41 -9.04
CA THR A 255 2.78 1.37 -7.95
C THR A 255 2.85 2.79 -8.47
N TYR A 256 2.23 3.72 -7.74
CA TYR A 256 2.33 5.13 -8.05
C TYR A 256 3.65 5.70 -7.54
N THR A 257 4.19 6.68 -8.25
CA THR A 257 5.38 7.42 -7.81
C THR A 257 4.99 8.69 -7.05
N PRO A 258 5.90 9.30 -6.27
CA PRO A 258 5.63 10.52 -5.51
C PRO A 258 5.15 11.70 -6.38
N GLU A 259 5.52 11.75 -7.65
CA GLU A 259 5.14 12.81 -8.59
C GLU A 259 3.61 12.92 -8.75
N ARG A 260 2.87 11.81 -8.61
CA ARG A 260 1.39 11.83 -8.60
C ARG A 260 0.84 12.79 -7.55
N TYR A 261 1.54 12.96 -6.46
CA TYR A 261 1.13 13.74 -5.28
C TYR A 261 1.96 15.02 -5.09
N ALA A 262 2.69 15.49 -6.11
CA ALA A 262 3.59 16.64 -5.99
C ALA A 262 2.88 17.94 -5.53
N ALA A 263 1.59 18.09 -5.81
CA ALA A 263 0.77 19.21 -5.34
C ALA A 263 0.14 19.00 -3.95
N ASP A 264 0.26 17.82 -3.37
CA ASP A 264 -0.32 17.50 -2.07
C ASP A 264 0.63 17.87 -0.94
N ILE A 265 0.32 18.98 -0.26
CA ILE A 265 1.10 19.46 0.89
C ILE A 265 0.87 18.67 2.19
N CYS A 266 -0.09 17.75 2.19
CA CYS A 266 -0.47 16.93 3.35
C CYS A 266 0.16 15.54 3.33
N ARG A 267 0.60 15.04 2.15
CA ARG A 267 1.15 13.70 2.06
C ARG A 267 2.47 13.60 2.82
N PRO A 268 2.59 12.66 3.79
CA PRO A 268 3.84 12.46 4.54
C PRO A 268 5.02 12.11 3.63
N ALA A 269 6.20 12.59 3.98
CA ALA A 269 7.44 12.34 3.24
C ALA A 269 8.21 11.13 3.79
N PHE A 270 8.08 10.84 5.09
CA PHE A 270 8.85 9.75 5.74
C PHE A 270 8.04 8.84 6.68
N HIS A 271 6.77 9.10 6.90
CA HIS A 271 5.88 8.13 7.53
C HIS A 271 5.50 7.02 6.55
N GLY A 272 5.42 5.79 7.05
CA GLY A 272 4.99 4.64 6.25
C GLY A 272 3.53 4.76 5.83
N MET A 273 3.26 4.52 4.54
CA MET A 273 1.90 4.42 3.99
C MET A 273 1.94 3.80 2.60
N PRO A 274 0.85 3.17 2.12
CA PRO A 274 0.77 2.71 0.74
C PRO A 274 0.81 3.88 -0.25
N THR A 275 1.15 3.58 -1.50
CA THR A 275 1.24 4.61 -2.55
C THR A 275 -0.12 5.19 -2.92
N ALA A 276 -1.21 4.46 -2.66
CA ALA A 276 -2.59 4.91 -2.88
C ALA A 276 -3.59 4.10 -2.06
N ASN A 277 -4.85 4.50 -2.09
CA ASN A 277 -6.01 3.80 -1.56
C ASN A 277 -6.04 3.75 -0.02
N TRP A 278 -6.92 2.92 0.52
CA TRP A 278 -7.14 2.84 1.97
C TRP A 278 -6.20 1.84 2.64
N THR A 279 -5.68 2.23 3.77
CA THR A 279 -4.96 1.37 4.70
C THR A 279 -5.57 1.46 6.10
N ASN A 280 -5.26 0.48 6.96
CA ASN A 280 -5.64 0.48 8.37
C ASN A 280 -4.48 -0.09 9.21
N GLU A 281 -4.76 -0.99 10.13
CA GLU A 281 -3.82 -1.54 11.09
C GLU A 281 -2.57 -2.14 10.45
N THR A 282 -1.46 -2.00 11.17
CA THR A 282 -0.23 -2.75 10.88
C THR A 282 -0.39 -4.17 11.42
N HIS A 283 -0.28 -5.16 10.56
CA HIS A 283 -0.49 -6.56 10.95
C HIS A 283 0.78 -7.22 11.49
N GLY A 284 1.94 -6.78 11.05
CA GLY A 284 3.20 -7.29 11.53
C GLY A 284 4.37 -6.69 10.79
N ALA A 285 5.50 -6.57 11.48
CA ALA A 285 6.76 -6.17 10.90
C ALA A 285 7.84 -7.21 11.23
N VAL A 286 8.75 -7.41 10.28
CA VAL A 286 9.88 -8.34 10.45
C VAL A 286 11.10 -7.81 9.71
N TYR A 287 12.28 -8.02 10.31
CA TYR A 287 13.53 -7.81 9.60
C TYR A 287 13.96 -9.13 8.96
N TYR A 288 13.98 -9.17 7.63
CA TYR A 288 14.29 -10.37 6.87
C TYR A 288 15.10 -10.01 5.62
N ASN A 289 16.10 -10.82 5.29
CA ASN A 289 17.00 -10.60 4.14
C ASN A 289 17.55 -9.17 4.02
N GLY A 290 17.95 -8.58 5.17
CA GLY A 290 18.58 -7.26 5.20
C GLY A 290 17.61 -6.07 5.10
N LYS A 291 16.30 -6.30 5.13
CA LYS A 291 15.25 -5.27 5.02
C LYS A 291 14.20 -5.39 6.10
N TYR A 292 13.57 -4.26 6.43
CA TYR A 292 12.36 -4.22 7.21
C TYR A 292 11.16 -4.42 6.28
N HIS A 293 10.31 -5.37 6.60
CA HIS A 293 9.05 -5.66 5.93
C HIS A 293 7.90 -5.29 6.87
N LEU A 294 6.94 -4.51 6.39
CA LEU A 294 5.73 -4.13 7.12
C LEU A 294 4.51 -4.61 6.34
N PHE A 295 3.69 -5.43 6.97
CA PHE A 295 2.43 -5.91 6.43
C PHE A 295 1.27 -5.18 7.10
N PHE A 296 0.21 -4.91 6.35
CA PHE A 296 -0.87 -4.05 6.79
C PHE A 296 -2.19 -4.35 6.09
N GLN A 297 -3.28 -3.91 6.70
CA GLN A 297 -4.60 -4.01 6.10
C GLN A 297 -4.75 -3.00 4.95
N LYS A 298 -5.16 -3.48 3.77
CA LYS A 298 -5.32 -2.67 2.56
C LYS A 298 -6.65 -2.97 1.87
N ASN A 299 -7.38 -1.92 1.47
CA ASN A 299 -8.39 -2.03 0.42
C ASN A 299 -7.84 -1.41 -0.88
N PRO A 300 -7.41 -2.21 -1.84
CA PRO A 300 -6.84 -1.69 -3.08
C PRO A 300 -7.90 -1.11 -4.04
N ASN A 301 -9.20 -1.37 -3.80
CA ASN A 301 -10.30 -0.96 -4.67
C ASN A 301 -11.09 0.25 -4.15
N GLY A 302 -10.57 0.97 -3.16
CA GLY A 302 -11.29 2.11 -2.61
C GLY A 302 -10.60 2.79 -1.43
N LEU A 303 -11.30 3.78 -0.87
CA LEU A 303 -10.84 4.61 0.24
C LEU A 303 -11.63 4.36 1.52
N TYR A 304 -12.16 3.17 1.68
CA TYR A 304 -13.07 2.78 2.75
C TYR A 304 -12.79 1.35 3.23
N LEU A 305 -13.29 1.05 4.43
CA LEU A 305 -13.17 -0.25 5.07
C LEU A 305 -14.00 -1.30 4.30
N SER A 306 -13.38 -2.09 3.47
CA SER A 306 -13.98 -3.23 2.78
C SER A 306 -12.92 -4.04 2.04
N HIS A 307 -13.25 -5.28 1.66
CA HIS A 307 -12.44 -6.14 0.78
C HIS A 307 -10.96 -6.19 1.17
N MET A 308 -10.71 -6.52 2.46
CA MET A 308 -9.38 -6.44 3.07
C MET A 308 -8.41 -7.42 2.46
N HIS A 309 -7.29 -6.86 2.03
CA HIS A 309 -6.07 -7.54 1.59
C HIS A 309 -4.96 -7.26 2.59
N TRP A 310 -3.86 -7.98 2.49
CA TRP A 310 -2.62 -7.64 3.16
C TRP A 310 -1.69 -6.92 2.20
N GLY A 311 -1.53 -5.62 2.38
CA GLY A 311 -0.51 -4.82 1.71
C GLY A 311 0.88 -5.11 2.27
N HIS A 312 1.92 -4.70 1.54
CA HIS A 312 3.30 -4.96 1.90
C HIS A 312 4.17 -3.74 1.59
N LEU A 313 4.83 -3.21 2.60
CA LEU A 313 5.87 -2.20 2.48
C LEU A 313 7.24 -2.78 2.83
N VAL A 314 8.29 -2.30 2.19
CA VAL A 314 9.67 -2.67 2.50
C VAL A 314 10.52 -1.42 2.67
N SER A 315 11.49 -1.47 3.62
CA SER A 315 12.38 -0.35 3.92
C SER A 315 13.77 -0.85 4.34
N ASP A 316 14.81 -0.07 4.01
CA ASP A 316 16.17 -0.28 4.52
C ASP A 316 16.39 0.41 5.87
N ASN A 317 15.55 1.40 6.24
CA ASN A 317 15.81 2.35 7.33
C ASN A 317 14.58 2.83 8.11
N LEU A 318 13.37 2.28 7.83
CA LEU A 318 12.09 2.60 8.48
C LEU A 318 11.53 4.01 8.24
N TYR A 319 12.12 4.81 7.35
CA TYR A 319 11.61 6.11 6.94
C TYR A 319 11.56 6.32 5.42
N GLN A 320 12.16 5.40 4.66
CA GLN A 320 12.02 5.32 3.20
C GLN A 320 11.28 4.02 2.88
N TRP A 321 10.05 4.13 2.43
CA TRP A 321 9.20 2.97 2.20
C TRP A 321 8.92 2.75 0.72
N LYS A 322 8.98 1.51 0.31
CA LYS A 322 8.58 1.06 -1.02
C LYS A 322 7.43 0.07 -0.89
N GLU A 323 6.36 0.29 -1.64
CA GLU A 323 5.25 -0.65 -1.72
C GLU A 323 5.59 -1.81 -2.66
N LEU A 324 5.33 -3.02 -2.20
CA LEU A 324 5.47 -4.28 -2.93
C LEU A 324 4.07 -4.80 -3.34
N PRO A 325 3.99 -5.82 -4.20
CA PRO A 325 2.72 -6.47 -4.49
C PRO A 325 1.99 -6.91 -3.23
N THR A 326 0.66 -6.89 -3.28
CA THR A 326 -0.22 -7.39 -2.21
C THR A 326 0.16 -8.82 -1.83
N ALA A 327 0.45 -9.06 -0.54
CA ALA A 327 0.93 -10.35 -0.05
C ALA A 327 -0.14 -11.44 -0.16
N ILE A 328 -1.33 -11.21 0.41
CA ILE A 328 -2.47 -12.13 0.30
C ILE A 328 -3.75 -11.38 -0.02
N SER A 329 -4.63 -12.02 -0.77
CA SER A 329 -5.92 -11.47 -1.23
C SER A 329 -7.07 -12.41 -0.90
N PRO A 330 -8.29 -11.88 -0.68
CA PRO A 330 -9.48 -12.70 -0.42
C PRO A 330 -9.78 -13.65 -1.58
N GLY A 331 -10.15 -14.89 -1.26
CA GLY A 331 -10.56 -15.89 -2.24
C GLY A 331 -9.50 -16.30 -3.25
N ASP A 332 -8.20 -15.95 -3.04
CA ASP A 332 -7.10 -16.51 -3.81
C ASP A 332 -7.18 -18.03 -3.74
N ASP A 333 -6.90 -18.70 -4.87
CA ASP A 333 -6.95 -20.17 -4.98
C ASP A 333 -8.34 -20.80 -4.66
N VAL A 334 -9.41 -19.99 -4.79
CA VAL A 334 -10.80 -20.44 -4.54
C VAL A 334 -11.02 -20.89 -3.09
N THR A 335 -10.27 -20.30 -2.16
CA THR A 335 -10.39 -20.60 -0.74
C THR A 335 -11.76 -20.17 -0.21
N TRP A 336 -12.45 -21.07 0.52
CA TRP A 336 -13.78 -20.80 1.05
C TRP A 336 -13.77 -20.00 2.35
N TYR A 337 -12.66 -20.08 3.11
CA TYR A 337 -12.55 -19.55 4.48
C TYR A 337 -12.17 -18.06 4.54
N ASP A 338 -11.86 -17.42 3.43
CA ASP A 338 -11.47 -16.00 3.39
C ASP A 338 -12.06 -15.22 2.21
N GLN A 339 -13.17 -15.69 1.66
CA GLN A 339 -13.79 -15.06 0.48
C GLN A 339 -14.23 -13.62 0.72
N LYS A 340 -14.59 -13.27 1.96
CA LYS A 340 -15.03 -11.93 2.33
C LYS A 340 -13.86 -10.99 2.73
N GLY A 341 -12.75 -11.56 3.17
CA GLY A 341 -11.58 -10.77 3.55
C GLY A 341 -10.46 -11.59 4.17
N CYS A 342 -9.24 -11.14 3.94
CA CYS A 342 -8.06 -11.50 4.71
C CYS A 342 -7.88 -10.40 5.77
N TRP A 343 -8.49 -10.59 6.94
CA TRP A 343 -8.46 -9.62 8.02
C TRP A 343 -7.16 -9.71 8.83
N SER A 344 -7.08 -8.94 9.90
CA SER A 344 -5.87 -8.71 10.67
C SER A 344 -5.29 -9.96 11.34
N GLY A 345 -4.04 -9.88 11.71
CA GLY A 345 -3.27 -10.95 12.33
C GLY A 345 -1.84 -10.54 12.58
N CYS A 346 -0.88 -11.46 12.41
CA CYS A 346 0.53 -11.18 12.64
C CYS A 346 1.45 -11.85 11.62
N VAL A 347 2.70 -11.39 11.58
CA VAL A 347 3.81 -12.10 10.95
C VAL A 347 4.70 -12.66 12.04
N TYR A 348 4.98 -13.97 11.97
CA TYR A 348 5.81 -14.66 12.92
C TYR A 348 6.95 -15.41 12.23
N MET A 349 8.13 -15.42 12.85
CA MET A 349 9.32 -16.09 12.32
C MET A 349 10.15 -16.67 13.44
N ASP A 350 10.42 -17.96 13.38
CA ASP A 350 11.46 -18.66 14.15
C ASP A 350 11.94 -19.93 13.46
N ASP A 351 12.98 -20.55 14.00
CA ASP A 351 13.56 -21.75 13.38
C ASP A 351 12.68 -23.01 13.54
N VAL A 352 11.86 -23.07 14.59
CA VAL A 352 11.13 -24.27 15.00
C VAL A 352 9.76 -24.35 14.32
N LEU A 353 8.94 -23.29 14.42
CA LEU A 353 7.59 -23.30 13.87
C LEU A 353 7.58 -22.96 12.38
N THR A 354 8.45 -22.04 11.96
CA THR A 354 8.39 -21.46 10.59
C THR A 354 9.62 -21.79 9.74
N GLY A 355 10.60 -22.50 10.29
CA GLY A 355 11.82 -22.84 9.58
C GLY A 355 12.70 -21.64 9.21
N GLY A 356 12.67 -20.59 10.02
CA GLY A 356 13.46 -19.36 9.82
C GLY A 356 12.90 -18.43 8.75
N LYS A 357 11.68 -18.64 8.25
CA LYS A 357 11.01 -17.79 7.28
C LYS A 357 9.81 -17.07 7.89
N PRO A 358 9.50 -15.83 7.48
CA PRO A 358 8.31 -15.14 7.93
C PRO A 358 7.04 -15.87 7.49
N ASN A 359 6.13 -16.18 8.40
CA ASN A 359 4.82 -16.75 8.11
C ASN A 359 3.74 -15.75 8.51
N ILE A 360 2.74 -15.57 7.66
CA ILE A 360 1.54 -14.78 7.95
C ILE A 360 0.53 -15.69 8.64
N PHE A 361 0.03 -15.25 9.81
CA PHE A 361 -1.15 -15.78 10.45
C PHE A 361 -2.22 -14.70 10.42
N TYR A 362 -3.41 -15.00 9.87
CA TYR A 362 -4.42 -13.99 9.60
C TYR A 362 -5.83 -14.50 9.87
N THR A 363 -6.74 -13.57 10.04
CA THR A 363 -8.16 -13.88 10.16
C THR A 363 -8.78 -13.99 8.78
N GLY A 364 -9.09 -15.22 8.36
CA GLY A 364 -9.89 -15.48 7.17
C GLY A 364 -11.38 -15.34 7.51
N VAL A 365 -12.12 -14.59 6.69
CA VAL A 365 -13.56 -14.37 6.91
C VAL A 365 -14.35 -14.89 5.72
N ASP A 366 -15.25 -15.80 5.98
CA ASP A 366 -16.32 -16.20 5.07
C ASP A 366 -17.60 -15.38 5.35
N TYR A 367 -18.74 -15.78 4.79
CA TYR A 367 -20.00 -15.07 5.01
C TYR A 367 -20.62 -15.28 6.39
N ALA A 368 -20.18 -16.28 7.14
CA ALA A 368 -20.80 -16.72 8.39
C ALA A 368 -19.92 -16.53 9.62
N ARG A 369 -18.58 -16.59 9.47
CA ARG A 369 -17.65 -16.66 10.60
C ARG A 369 -16.23 -16.22 10.25
N ALA A 370 -15.47 -15.92 11.31
CA ALA A 370 -14.04 -15.69 11.26
C ALA A 370 -13.25 -16.94 11.70
N MET A 371 -12.13 -17.21 11.07
CA MET A 371 -11.24 -18.34 11.30
C MET A 371 -9.80 -17.90 11.20
N ILE A 372 -8.88 -18.58 11.89
CA ILE A 372 -7.47 -18.26 11.75
C ILE A 372 -6.84 -19.14 10.68
N SER A 373 -6.13 -18.50 9.77
CA SER A 373 -5.49 -19.11 8.61
C SER A 373 -4.01 -18.73 8.54
N GLN A 374 -3.23 -19.46 7.76
CA GLN A 374 -1.79 -19.28 7.62
C GLN A 374 -1.40 -19.17 6.15
N ALA A 375 -0.43 -18.32 5.86
CA ALA A 375 0.25 -18.28 4.56
C ALA A 375 1.77 -18.29 4.76
N VAL A 376 2.47 -18.93 3.82
CA VAL A 376 3.93 -19.07 3.82
C VAL A 376 4.52 -18.41 2.59
N PRO A 377 5.74 -17.86 2.64
CA PRO A 377 6.36 -17.25 1.48
C PRO A 377 6.67 -18.30 0.40
N ALA A 378 6.39 -17.95 -0.84
CA ALA A 378 6.73 -18.77 -2.00
C ALA A 378 8.11 -18.42 -2.58
N ASP A 379 8.67 -17.27 -2.22
CA ASP A 379 10.00 -16.78 -2.61
C ASP A 379 10.70 -16.09 -1.44
N ASP A 380 12.00 -15.90 -1.54
CA ASP A 380 12.81 -15.29 -0.48
C ASP A 380 12.71 -13.74 -0.48
N GLU A 381 12.17 -13.12 -1.52
CA GLU A 381 11.89 -11.69 -1.62
C GLU A 381 10.53 -11.31 -0.99
N LEU A 382 9.75 -12.30 -0.53
CA LEU A 382 8.41 -12.14 0.06
C LEU A 382 7.39 -11.49 -0.89
N LEU A 383 7.55 -11.67 -2.21
CA LEU A 383 6.65 -11.12 -3.23
C LEU A 383 5.42 -11.99 -3.47
N LYS A 384 5.56 -13.30 -3.27
CA LYS A 384 4.49 -14.28 -3.47
C LYS A 384 4.30 -15.13 -2.21
N TRP A 385 3.05 -15.45 -1.92
CA TRP A 385 2.65 -16.19 -0.73
C TRP A 385 1.70 -17.31 -1.10
N ASN A 386 1.85 -18.45 -0.44
CA ASN A 386 0.96 -19.60 -0.58
C ASN A 386 0.14 -19.78 0.70
N LYS A 387 -1.17 -19.80 0.58
CA LYS A 387 -2.06 -20.20 1.67
C LYS A 387 -1.91 -21.70 1.92
N VAL A 388 -1.69 -22.11 3.18
CA VAL A 388 -1.42 -23.52 3.47
C VAL A 388 -2.67 -24.39 3.28
N GLU A 389 -2.48 -25.63 2.82
CA GLU A 389 -3.57 -26.58 2.57
C GLU A 389 -4.39 -26.91 3.84
N ALA A 390 -3.72 -26.86 5.00
CA ALA A 390 -4.35 -27.16 6.30
C ALA A 390 -5.30 -26.05 6.81
N ASN A 391 -5.45 -24.96 6.07
CA ASN A 391 -6.34 -23.86 6.48
C ASN A 391 -7.82 -24.27 6.55
N PRO A 392 -8.58 -23.70 7.49
CA PRO A 392 -8.13 -22.83 8.59
C PRO A 392 -7.39 -23.61 9.69
N VAL A 393 -6.29 -23.03 10.20
CA VAL A 393 -5.48 -23.65 11.28
C VAL A 393 -6.18 -23.61 12.64
N VAL A 394 -7.09 -22.62 12.84
CA VAL A 394 -8.08 -22.61 13.94
C VAL A 394 -9.46 -22.38 13.30
N ASN A 395 -10.32 -23.38 13.39
CA ASN A 395 -11.60 -23.40 12.69
C ASN A 395 -12.72 -22.69 13.47
N GLY A 396 -12.62 -21.35 13.56
CA GLY A 396 -13.61 -20.51 14.22
C GLY A 396 -13.43 -20.39 15.74
N ARG A 397 -14.28 -19.58 16.35
CA ARG A 397 -14.23 -19.32 17.79
C ARG A 397 -14.53 -20.55 18.64
N PRO A 398 -13.92 -20.68 19.80
CA PRO A 398 -14.34 -21.65 20.82
C PRO A 398 -15.74 -21.36 21.39
N ASP A 399 -16.37 -22.36 21.94
CA ASP A 399 -17.68 -22.20 22.61
C ASP A 399 -17.58 -21.28 23.85
N GLY A 400 -18.66 -20.54 24.11
CA GLY A 400 -18.78 -19.66 25.28
C GLY A 400 -18.17 -18.27 25.11
N LEU A 401 -17.72 -17.93 23.91
CA LEU A 401 -17.27 -16.59 23.54
C LEU A 401 -18.31 -15.89 22.66
N SER A 402 -18.15 -14.56 22.45
CA SER A 402 -18.98 -13.82 21.50
C SER A 402 -18.73 -14.25 20.07
N ASP A 403 -19.55 -13.78 19.14
CA ASP A 403 -19.37 -14.06 17.70
C ASP A 403 -18.15 -13.37 17.09
N ASP A 404 -17.58 -12.38 17.78
CA ASP A 404 -16.36 -11.69 17.38
C ASP A 404 -15.11 -12.46 17.83
N PHE A 405 -14.30 -12.90 16.85
CA PHE A 405 -13.09 -13.70 17.06
C PHE A 405 -12.12 -13.42 15.92
N ARG A 406 -11.09 -12.58 16.18
CA ARG A 406 -10.16 -12.13 15.15
C ARG A 406 -8.83 -11.62 15.70
N ASP A 407 -7.91 -11.28 14.80
CA ASP A 407 -6.64 -10.62 15.09
C ASP A 407 -5.71 -11.50 15.92
N CYS A 408 -5.21 -12.55 15.30
CA CYS A 408 -4.32 -13.49 15.97
C CYS A 408 -2.90 -12.93 16.11
N PHE A 409 -2.21 -13.34 17.19
CA PHE A 409 -0.81 -13.08 17.43
C PHE A 409 -0.10 -14.32 17.93
N VAL A 410 1.03 -14.70 17.29
CA VAL A 410 1.83 -15.88 17.63
C VAL A 410 3.06 -15.45 18.42
N PHE A 411 3.37 -16.16 19.49
CA PHE A 411 4.57 -15.95 20.29
C PHE A 411 5.13 -17.27 20.85
N GLN A 412 6.37 -17.22 21.31
CA GLN A 412 7.06 -18.36 21.93
C GLN A 412 7.41 -18.02 23.38
N ASN A 413 7.20 -18.98 24.28
CA ASN A 413 7.65 -18.90 25.68
C ASN A 413 8.15 -20.27 26.13
N ASN A 414 9.40 -20.33 26.66
CA ASN A 414 10.01 -21.54 27.19
C ASN A 414 9.96 -22.76 26.24
N GLY A 415 10.21 -22.52 24.94
CA GLY A 415 10.21 -23.56 23.90
C GLY A 415 8.83 -23.96 23.37
N ASN A 416 7.75 -23.46 23.95
CA ASN A 416 6.38 -23.71 23.50
C ASN A 416 5.87 -22.54 22.67
N HIS A 417 5.10 -22.86 21.61
CA HIS A 417 4.43 -21.87 20.77
C HIS A 417 2.98 -21.70 21.18
N TYR A 418 2.57 -20.46 21.22
CA TYR A 418 1.24 -20.01 21.60
C TYR A 418 0.69 -19.05 20.54
N MET A 419 -0.62 -19.05 20.39
CA MET A 419 -1.35 -18.04 19.64
C MET A 419 -2.41 -17.44 20.57
N ILE A 420 -2.54 -16.12 20.54
CA ILE A 420 -3.67 -15.41 21.16
C ILE A 420 -4.54 -14.84 20.06
N VAL A 421 -5.86 -14.77 20.32
CA VAL A 421 -6.84 -14.21 19.36
C VAL A 421 -7.80 -13.30 20.11
N GLY A 422 -8.05 -12.12 19.57
CA GLY A 422 -9.00 -11.18 20.14
C GLY A 422 -10.42 -11.70 20.18
N SER A 423 -11.11 -11.49 21.29
CA SER A 423 -12.48 -11.96 21.51
C SER A 423 -13.16 -11.20 22.64
N SER A 424 -14.31 -11.69 23.03
CA SER A 424 -15.10 -11.22 24.18
C SER A 424 -15.71 -12.38 24.93
N LYS A 425 -15.72 -12.29 26.24
CA LYS A 425 -16.39 -13.26 27.13
C LYS A 425 -17.27 -12.49 28.12
N SER A 426 -18.54 -12.89 28.20
CA SER A 426 -19.51 -12.23 29.10
C SER A 426 -19.60 -10.72 28.93
N GLY A 427 -19.46 -10.23 27.68
CA GLY A 427 -19.52 -8.80 27.33
C GLY A 427 -18.29 -7.99 27.68
N VAL A 428 -17.18 -8.61 28.08
CA VAL A 428 -15.89 -7.95 28.36
C VAL A 428 -14.82 -8.51 27.42
N GLY A 429 -13.99 -7.62 26.89
CA GLY A 429 -12.90 -8.00 26.00
C GLY A 429 -11.91 -8.97 26.62
N CYS A 430 -11.44 -9.91 25.83
CA CYS A 430 -10.43 -10.88 26.21
C CYS A 430 -9.54 -11.29 25.03
N ALA A 431 -8.44 -11.96 25.32
CA ALA A 431 -7.66 -12.72 24.35
C ALA A 431 -7.76 -14.21 24.70
N THR A 432 -8.04 -15.06 23.71
CA THR A 432 -8.00 -16.52 23.84
C THR A 432 -6.57 -17.04 23.83
N LEU A 433 -6.36 -18.30 24.22
CA LEU A 433 -5.06 -18.96 24.21
C LEU A 433 -5.14 -20.28 23.45
N HIS A 434 -4.35 -20.38 22.39
CA HIS A 434 -4.20 -21.61 21.61
C HIS A 434 -2.76 -22.10 21.71
N ARG A 435 -2.58 -23.39 22.01
CA ARG A 435 -1.27 -24.03 22.15
C ARG A 435 -0.94 -24.84 20.93
N TYR A 436 0.26 -24.72 20.43
CA TYR A 436 0.74 -25.52 19.29
C TYR A 436 1.25 -26.88 19.77
N ASP A 437 0.70 -27.95 19.25
CA ASP A 437 1.21 -29.31 19.45
C ASP A 437 2.16 -29.67 18.29
N SER A 438 3.44 -29.75 18.57
CA SER A 438 4.49 -30.04 17.58
C SER A 438 4.40 -31.46 17.02
N ALA A 439 3.81 -32.41 17.74
CA ALA A 439 3.66 -33.79 17.30
C ALA A 439 2.56 -33.93 16.24
N THR A 440 1.44 -33.25 16.46
CA THR A 440 0.28 -33.27 15.54
C THR A 440 0.27 -32.11 14.55
N LYS A 441 1.12 -31.09 14.76
CA LYS A 441 1.19 -29.84 13.99
C LYS A 441 -0.12 -29.07 14.00
N LYS A 442 -0.84 -29.07 15.13
CA LYS A 442 -2.14 -28.44 15.28
C LYS A 442 -2.16 -27.45 16.45
N TRP A 443 -3.00 -26.43 16.31
CA TRP A 443 -3.34 -25.51 17.38
C TRP A 443 -4.52 -26.04 18.20
N SER A 444 -4.48 -25.91 19.52
CA SER A 444 -5.64 -26.18 20.38
C SER A 444 -6.74 -25.15 20.13
N ASN A 445 -8.00 -25.55 20.36
CA ASN A 445 -9.16 -24.65 20.29
C ASN A 445 -10.16 -25.03 21.41
N ASP A 446 -9.66 -25.04 22.63
CA ASP A 446 -10.36 -25.56 23.82
C ASP A 446 -11.08 -24.49 24.67
N GLY A 447 -11.09 -23.24 24.22
CA GLY A 447 -11.71 -22.11 24.91
C GLY A 447 -10.86 -21.54 26.06
N SER A 448 -9.57 -21.92 26.16
CA SER A 448 -8.63 -21.32 27.11
C SER A 448 -8.53 -19.81 26.89
N ILE A 449 -8.47 -19.06 28.00
CA ILE A 449 -8.33 -17.60 27.99
C ILE A 449 -6.89 -17.26 28.38
N PHE A 450 -6.25 -16.45 27.57
CA PHE A 450 -4.93 -15.90 27.83
C PHE A 450 -4.98 -14.81 28.89
N PHE A 451 -5.85 -13.83 28.65
CA PHE A 451 -6.11 -12.71 29.56
C PHE A 451 -7.50 -12.16 29.32
N HIS A 452 -8.16 -11.70 30.38
CA HIS A 452 -9.53 -11.21 30.38
C HIS A 452 -9.61 -9.85 31.08
N GLY A 453 -10.29 -8.87 30.47
CA GLY A 453 -10.59 -7.59 31.04
C GLY A 453 -11.49 -7.69 32.28
N GLN A 454 -11.57 -6.64 33.06
CA GLN A 454 -12.38 -6.61 34.26
C GLN A 454 -13.78 -6.01 34.03
N THR A 455 -13.87 -4.94 33.26
CA THR A 455 -15.12 -4.26 32.95
C THR A 455 -15.11 -3.75 31.54
N ALA A 456 -16.26 -3.82 30.86
CA ALA A 456 -16.41 -3.27 29.51
C ALA A 456 -16.19 -1.75 29.45
N ASP A 457 -16.61 -1.03 30.49
CA ASP A 457 -16.47 0.43 30.55
C ASP A 457 -14.99 0.88 30.47
N ARG A 458 -14.08 0.18 31.16
CA ARG A 458 -12.66 0.50 31.18
C ARG A 458 -11.86 -0.23 30.10
N ASP A 459 -12.13 -1.53 29.96
CA ASP A 459 -11.29 -2.45 29.18
C ASP A 459 -11.92 -2.82 27.84
N GLY A 460 -13.13 -2.30 27.52
CA GLY A 460 -13.86 -2.56 26.29
C GLY A 460 -14.64 -3.88 26.27
N ASN A 461 -15.52 -4.01 25.30
CA ASN A 461 -16.34 -5.21 25.11
C ASN A 461 -15.72 -6.22 24.12
N PHE A 462 -14.68 -5.83 23.41
CA PHE A 462 -13.88 -6.65 22.50
C PHE A 462 -12.44 -6.11 22.42
N TRP A 463 -11.45 -6.99 22.21
CA TRP A 463 -10.06 -6.61 22.05
C TRP A 463 -9.57 -6.84 20.61
N GLU A 464 -9.33 -5.75 19.88
CA GLU A 464 -8.65 -5.79 18.60
C GLU A 464 -7.13 -5.85 18.78
N MET A 465 -6.45 -6.52 17.87
CA MET A 465 -5.00 -6.56 17.73
C MET A 465 -4.26 -6.87 19.05
N PRO A 466 -4.63 -7.93 19.79
CA PRO A 466 -3.87 -8.32 20.96
C PRO A 466 -2.44 -8.69 20.54
N ASN A 467 -1.46 -8.14 21.27
CA ASN A 467 -0.04 -8.37 21.02
C ASN A 467 0.66 -8.63 22.35
N ILE A 468 1.63 -9.53 22.38
CA ILE A 468 2.43 -9.84 23.56
C ILE A 468 3.92 -9.88 23.21
N THR A 469 4.74 -9.10 23.90
CA THR A 469 6.17 -8.97 23.62
C THR A 469 6.97 -9.00 24.91
N ARG A 470 8.12 -9.68 24.89
CA ARG A 470 9.04 -9.72 26.03
C ARG A 470 9.94 -8.48 26.05
N LEU A 471 9.95 -7.76 27.18
CA LEU A 471 10.81 -6.62 27.44
C LEU A 471 11.65 -6.89 28.71
N GLY A 472 12.88 -7.33 28.54
CA GLY A 472 13.74 -7.78 29.65
C GLY A 472 13.20 -9.07 30.28
N ASP A 473 12.90 -9.00 31.56
CA ASP A 473 12.32 -10.09 32.37
C ASP A 473 10.78 -10.06 32.43
N LYS A 474 10.16 -9.03 31.87
CA LYS A 474 8.72 -8.81 31.84
C LYS A 474 8.12 -9.00 30.43
N TRP A 475 6.81 -9.10 30.41
CA TRP A 475 6.01 -9.13 29.18
C TRP A 475 5.10 -7.92 29.10
N LEU A 476 5.08 -7.29 27.95
CA LEU A 476 4.17 -6.21 27.57
C LEU A 476 3.02 -6.82 26.77
N PHE A 477 1.80 -6.74 27.29
CA PHE A 477 0.58 -7.05 26.55
C PHE A 477 -0.08 -5.76 26.08
N THR A 478 -0.45 -5.65 24.80
CA THR A 478 -1.18 -4.51 24.22
C THR A 478 -2.44 -4.98 23.50
N CYS A 479 -3.48 -4.15 23.47
CA CYS A 479 -4.64 -4.33 22.61
C CYS A 479 -5.34 -2.98 22.38
N THR A 480 -6.22 -2.93 21.38
CA THR A 480 -7.09 -1.77 21.10
C THR A 480 -8.53 -2.16 21.43
N PRO A 481 -9.02 -1.87 22.64
CA PRO A 481 -10.36 -2.26 23.06
C PRO A 481 -11.43 -1.41 22.37
N LEU A 482 -12.54 -2.04 22.01
CA LEU A 482 -13.73 -1.36 21.48
C LEU A 482 -14.71 -1.02 22.59
N SER A 483 -15.51 0.02 22.35
CA SER A 483 -16.65 0.45 23.22
C SER A 483 -16.27 0.76 24.67
N THR A 484 -15.09 1.33 24.90
CA THR A 484 -14.74 1.90 26.22
C THR A 484 -15.42 3.25 26.43
N SER A 485 -15.65 3.65 27.67
CA SER A 485 -16.23 4.98 28.02
C SER A 485 -15.35 6.16 27.59
N LYS A 486 -14.05 5.91 27.34
CA LYS A 486 -13.10 6.93 26.88
C LYS A 486 -12.78 6.84 25.38
N GLY A 487 -13.57 6.06 24.61
CA GLY A 487 -13.35 5.83 23.18
C GLY A 487 -12.24 4.82 22.84
N VAL A 488 -12.01 4.65 21.55
CA VAL A 488 -11.00 3.69 21.04
C VAL A 488 -9.59 4.24 21.27
N ARG A 489 -8.70 3.40 21.86
CA ARG A 489 -7.30 3.73 22.12
C ARG A 489 -6.51 2.45 22.44
N THR A 490 -5.22 2.45 22.24
CA THR A 490 -4.38 1.30 22.59
C THR A 490 -4.03 1.30 24.06
N LEU A 491 -4.37 0.21 24.75
CA LEU A 491 -4.05 -0.04 26.14
C LEU A 491 -2.89 -1.01 26.27
N TYR A 492 -2.16 -0.96 27.41
CA TYR A 492 -1.14 -1.93 27.72
C TYR A 492 -1.15 -2.36 29.21
N TRP A 493 -0.68 -3.58 29.44
CA TRP A 493 -0.37 -4.16 30.75
C TRP A 493 1.05 -4.72 30.72
N VAL A 494 1.74 -4.64 31.85
CA VAL A 494 3.02 -5.30 32.06
C VAL A 494 2.82 -6.43 33.05
N GLY A 495 3.48 -7.58 32.83
CA GLY A 495 3.28 -8.74 33.66
C GLY A 495 4.22 -9.90 33.36
N SER A 496 3.73 -11.11 33.60
CA SER A 496 4.45 -12.37 33.41
C SER A 496 3.57 -13.42 32.75
N ILE A 497 4.18 -14.40 32.08
CA ILE A 497 3.51 -15.60 31.57
C ILE A 497 3.61 -16.72 32.59
N ASN A 498 2.49 -17.25 33.00
CA ASN A 498 2.38 -18.42 33.89
C ASN A 498 2.87 -19.71 33.20
N ALA A 499 3.08 -20.78 33.99
CA ALA A 499 3.49 -22.08 33.45
C ALA A 499 2.49 -22.70 32.47
N ASP A 500 1.19 -22.38 32.61
CA ASP A 500 0.12 -22.82 31.70
C ASP A 500 -0.03 -21.95 30.44
N GLY A 501 0.82 -20.94 30.28
CA GLY A 501 0.82 -20.03 29.13
C GLY A 501 -0.12 -18.82 29.27
N THR A 502 -0.87 -18.68 30.38
CA THR A 502 -1.73 -17.53 30.65
C THR A 502 -0.95 -16.30 31.07
N PHE A 503 -1.50 -15.11 30.84
CA PHE A 503 -0.87 -13.84 31.24
C PHE A 503 -1.36 -13.39 32.62
N LYS A 504 -0.42 -12.98 33.47
CA LYS A 504 -0.68 -12.39 34.78
C LYS A 504 -0.14 -10.97 34.82
N PRO A 505 -1.01 -9.92 34.77
CA PRO A 505 -0.56 -8.54 34.86
C PRO A 505 -0.03 -8.23 36.28
N ASP A 506 1.01 -7.39 36.35
CA ASP A 506 1.52 -6.84 37.60
C ASP A 506 0.54 -5.84 38.24
N ASN A 507 -0.20 -5.12 37.37
CA ASN A 507 -1.26 -4.21 37.74
C ASN A 507 -2.50 -4.48 36.88
N ILE A 508 -3.67 -4.63 37.53
CA ILE A 508 -4.91 -4.96 36.84
C ILE A 508 -5.49 -3.80 36.01
N ALA A 509 -5.15 -2.55 36.35
CA ALA A 509 -5.53 -1.37 35.60
C ALA A 509 -4.57 -1.16 34.42
N PRO A 510 -5.07 -1.02 33.18
CA PRO A 510 -4.22 -0.71 32.04
C PRO A 510 -3.71 0.73 32.08
N LYS A 511 -2.64 0.97 31.33
CA LYS A 511 -2.18 2.29 30.92
C LYS A 511 -2.38 2.47 29.43
N THR A 512 -2.39 3.71 28.94
CA THR A 512 -2.42 4.01 27.51
C THR A 512 -1.03 3.98 26.90
N VAL A 513 -0.90 3.49 25.67
CA VAL A 513 0.38 3.48 24.96
C VAL A 513 0.84 4.90 24.67
N GLU A 514 -0.05 5.75 24.22
CA GLU A 514 0.22 7.18 24.03
C GLU A 514 -0.29 8.04 25.19
N LEU A 515 0.10 9.29 25.24
CA LEU A 515 -0.45 10.28 26.17
C LEU A 515 -1.99 10.31 26.06
N ASP A 516 -2.68 10.08 27.19
CA ASP A 516 -4.13 9.79 27.24
C ASP A 516 -4.99 10.85 26.52
N GLY A 517 -4.67 12.13 26.69
CA GLY A 517 -5.40 13.22 26.04
C GLY A 517 -5.14 13.35 24.54
N PHE A 518 -4.16 12.63 23.98
CA PHE A 518 -3.85 12.61 22.55
C PHE A 518 -4.48 11.42 21.82
N THR A 519 -5.03 10.45 22.55
CA THR A 519 -5.63 9.23 21.97
C THR A 519 -7.16 9.18 22.11
N LYS A 520 -7.77 10.24 22.64
CA LYS A 520 -9.22 10.29 22.82
C LYS A 520 -9.96 10.06 21.50
N ASP A 521 -11.04 9.28 21.55
CA ASP A 521 -11.96 9.03 20.43
C ASP A 521 -11.29 8.42 19.16
N GLY A 522 -10.22 7.64 19.35
CA GLY A 522 -9.51 6.99 18.25
C GLY A 522 -8.59 7.92 17.46
N TYR A 523 -8.18 9.02 18.04
CA TYR A 523 -7.02 9.81 17.60
C TYR A 523 -5.73 9.20 18.16
N GLY A 524 -4.58 9.60 17.61
CA GLY A 524 -3.29 9.03 17.99
C GLY A 524 -3.01 7.69 17.32
N MET A 525 -1.95 7.03 17.78
CA MET A 525 -1.53 5.72 17.27
C MET A 525 -2.40 4.60 17.83
N LEU A 526 -2.92 3.75 16.96
CA LEU A 526 -3.72 2.58 17.30
C LEU A 526 -3.07 1.29 16.81
N SER A 527 -3.42 0.17 17.41
CA SER A 527 -3.13 -1.19 16.96
C SER A 527 -1.68 -1.39 16.50
N PRO A 528 -0.67 -1.10 17.38
CA PRO A 528 0.72 -1.15 16.99
C PRO A 528 1.19 -2.58 16.74
N THR A 529 2.07 -2.75 15.74
CA THR A 529 2.94 -3.92 15.63
C THR A 529 4.22 -3.68 16.38
N ILE A 530 4.73 -4.75 17.04
CA ILE A 530 5.96 -4.73 17.82
C ILE A 530 6.90 -5.82 17.30
N PHE A 531 8.16 -5.46 17.05
CA PHE A 531 9.15 -6.38 16.48
C PHE A 531 10.55 -6.09 16.97
N GLY A 532 11.42 -7.11 16.92
CA GLY A 532 12.79 -7.01 17.37
C GLY A 532 13.80 -6.83 16.25
N LYS A 533 14.85 -6.04 16.49
CA LYS A 533 16.03 -5.92 15.62
C LYS A 533 17.27 -5.48 16.41
N ASP A 534 18.36 -6.26 16.31
CA ASP A 534 19.66 -5.97 16.92
C ASP A 534 19.59 -5.67 18.43
N GLY A 535 18.76 -6.45 19.15
CA GLY A 535 18.56 -6.28 20.59
C GLY A 535 17.66 -5.11 20.98
N LYS A 536 17.15 -4.34 20.02
CA LYS A 536 16.14 -3.31 20.21
C LYS A 536 14.75 -3.86 19.97
N THR A 537 13.76 -3.36 20.70
CA THR A 537 12.34 -3.61 20.40
C THR A 537 11.74 -2.35 19.81
N LEU A 538 11.15 -2.48 18.64
CA LEU A 538 10.56 -1.39 17.86
C LEU A 538 9.03 -1.53 17.82
N MET A 539 8.36 -0.40 17.77
CA MET A 539 6.90 -0.30 17.71
C MET A 539 6.48 0.79 16.71
N LEU A 540 5.48 0.49 15.91
CA LEU A 540 4.77 1.48 15.09
C LEU A 540 3.32 1.01 14.84
N GLY A 541 2.40 1.91 14.60
CA GLY A 541 0.99 1.59 14.40
C GLY A 541 0.28 2.60 13.51
N ILE A 542 -0.99 2.36 13.22
CA ILE A 542 -1.80 3.28 12.41
C ILE A 542 -2.08 4.57 13.20
N VAL A 543 -2.02 5.69 12.49
CA VAL A 543 -2.57 6.99 12.95
C VAL A 543 -3.68 7.40 11.99
N PRO A 544 -4.96 7.20 12.36
CA PRO A 544 -6.10 7.49 11.49
C PRO A 544 -6.19 8.98 11.12
N ASP A 545 -6.61 9.29 9.91
CA ASP A 545 -6.74 10.66 9.45
C ASP A 545 -8.03 11.34 9.92
N LYS A 546 -9.10 10.57 10.17
CA LYS A 546 -10.43 11.10 10.58
C LYS A 546 -10.99 12.15 9.61
N LEU A 547 -10.57 12.10 8.34
CA LEU A 547 -11.06 13.02 7.31
C LEU A 547 -12.44 12.60 6.79
N PRO A 548 -13.28 13.57 6.38
CA PRO A 548 -14.48 13.27 5.60
C PRO A 548 -14.11 12.53 4.30
N MET A 549 -14.97 11.62 3.83
CA MET A 549 -14.75 10.84 2.60
C MET A 549 -14.48 11.72 1.37
N ALA A 550 -15.08 12.90 1.29
CA ALA A 550 -14.83 13.83 0.18
C ALA A 550 -13.37 14.29 0.12
N GLU A 551 -12.71 14.44 1.26
CA GLU A 551 -11.30 14.84 1.33
C GLU A 551 -10.37 13.66 1.04
N THR A 552 -10.63 12.48 1.61
CA THR A 552 -9.84 11.27 1.27
C THR A 552 -9.98 10.93 -0.21
N TYR A 553 -11.17 11.11 -0.80
CA TYR A 553 -11.40 10.92 -2.24
C TYR A 553 -10.53 11.88 -3.08
N ARG A 554 -10.43 13.15 -2.67
CA ARG A 554 -9.59 14.15 -3.32
C ARG A 554 -8.09 13.88 -3.15
N LEU A 555 -7.66 13.35 -1.99
CA LEU A 555 -6.27 13.02 -1.70
C LEU A 555 -5.84 11.71 -2.39
N GLY A 556 -6.75 10.76 -2.59
CA GLY A 556 -6.46 9.46 -3.23
C GLY A 556 -5.81 8.43 -2.31
N TYR A 557 -5.80 8.69 -1.00
CA TYR A 557 -5.33 7.79 0.06
C TYR A 557 -6.05 8.05 1.37
N ALA A 558 -6.02 7.08 2.28
CA ALA A 558 -6.52 7.22 3.63
C ALA A 558 -5.57 6.55 4.61
N HIS A 559 -5.29 7.24 5.72
CA HIS A 559 -4.45 6.82 6.85
C HIS A 559 -2.95 6.70 6.53
N ALA A 560 -2.14 6.57 7.59
CA ALA A 560 -0.71 6.33 7.54
C ALA A 560 -0.21 5.82 8.90
N TYR A 561 1.05 5.45 9.01
CA TYR A 561 1.63 4.86 10.21
C TYR A 561 2.47 5.86 10.98
N SER A 562 2.55 5.70 12.32
CA SER A 562 3.41 6.50 13.19
C SER A 562 4.88 6.32 12.82
N LEU A 563 5.75 7.20 13.31
CA LEU A 563 7.18 6.94 13.30
C LEU A 563 7.52 5.68 14.13
N PRO A 564 8.57 4.94 13.75
CA PRO A 564 9.06 3.83 14.55
C PRO A 564 9.61 4.36 15.88
N ARG A 565 9.22 3.69 16.96
CA ARG A 565 9.62 3.98 18.33
C ARG A 565 10.44 2.84 18.90
N GLU A 566 11.55 3.13 19.56
CA GLU A 566 12.22 2.17 20.41
C GLU A 566 11.50 2.11 21.76
N ILE A 567 11.13 0.91 22.18
CA ILE A 567 10.41 0.71 23.44
C ILE A 567 11.20 -0.12 24.44
N SER A 568 11.03 0.21 25.72
CA SER A 568 11.56 -0.53 26.85
C SER A 568 10.67 -0.30 28.09
N LEU A 569 11.03 -0.87 29.24
CA LEU A 569 10.36 -0.62 30.51
C LEU A 569 11.25 0.19 31.45
N ALA A 570 10.67 1.18 32.11
CA ALA A 570 11.26 1.84 33.26
C ALA A 570 11.23 0.92 34.51
N ALA A 571 11.98 1.27 35.56
CA ALA A 571 12.04 0.48 36.79
C ALA A 571 10.68 0.32 37.51
N ASP A 572 9.76 1.26 37.30
CA ASP A 572 8.37 1.22 37.79
C ASP A 572 7.39 0.45 36.89
N GLY A 573 7.90 -0.19 35.86
CA GLY A 573 7.10 -0.91 34.84
C GLY A 573 6.36 -0.01 33.86
N SER A 574 6.60 1.30 33.83
CA SER A 574 6.05 2.19 32.81
C SER A 574 6.72 1.95 31.45
N LEU A 575 5.93 2.01 30.38
CA LEU A 575 6.43 1.92 29.02
C LEU A 575 7.26 3.17 28.67
N VAL A 576 8.50 2.95 28.29
CA VAL A 576 9.42 3.97 27.76
C VAL A 576 9.35 3.95 26.26
N GLN A 577 9.20 5.12 25.66
CA GLN A 577 9.09 5.29 24.22
C GLN A 577 10.00 6.44 23.77
N LYS A 578 10.92 6.15 22.88
CA LYS A 578 11.76 7.17 22.23
C LYS A 578 11.75 6.97 20.71
N PRO A 579 11.99 8.04 19.94
CA PRO A 579 12.07 7.88 18.50
C PRO A 579 13.22 6.93 18.14
N PHE A 580 13.02 6.15 17.07
CA PHE A 580 14.07 5.27 16.55
C PHE A 580 15.31 6.09 16.15
N ASP A 581 16.49 5.70 16.66
CA ASP A 581 17.74 6.44 16.47
C ASP A 581 18.11 6.62 14.99
N GLY A 582 17.71 5.66 14.12
CA GLY A 582 17.96 5.70 12.68
C GLY A 582 17.33 6.90 11.96
N LEU A 583 16.31 7.54 12.56
CA LEU A 583 15.67 8.75 11.98
C LEU A 583 16.65 9.92 11.83
N ALA A 584 17.75 9.93 12.60
CA ALA A 584 18.81 10.93 12.45
C ALA A 584 19.46 10.91 11.06
N GLY A 585 19.34 9.83 10.29
CA GLY A 585 19.82 9.73 8.92
C GLY A 585 19.10 10.66 7.93
N MET A 586 17.96 11.26 8.33
CA MET A 586 17.23 12.23 7.52
C MET A 586 17.71 13.68 7.71
N ARG A 587 18.56 13.96 8.73
CA ARG A 587 18.99 15.33 9.02
C ARG A 587 19.85 15.89 7.90
N THR A 588 19.53 17.11 7.49
CA THR A 588 20.28 17.86 6.48
C THR A 588 21.30 18.80 7.14
N ASP A 589 22.06 19.52 6.35
CA ASP A 589 22.96 20.60 6.78
C ASP A 589 22.21 21.87 7.23
N LYS A 590 20.91 22.01 6.91
CA LYS A 590 20.05 23.08 7.42
C LYS A 590 19.67 22.78 8.86
N GLN A 591 20.44 23.35 9.79
CA GLN A 591 20.31 23.10 11.21
C GLN A 591 20.54 24.34 12.05
N LEU A 592 19.97 24.34 13.26
CA LEU A 592 20.30 25.30 14.33
C LEU A 592 20.62 24.49 15.59
N ARG A 593 21.73 24.84 16.22
CA ARG A 593 22.14 24.20 17.48
C ARG A 593 22.60 25.26 18.48
N ARG A 594 22.02 25.24 19.67
CA ARG A 594 22.35 26.17 20.77
C ARG A 594 22.37 25.43 22.09
N THR A 595 23.23 25.85 23.00
CA THR A 595 23.35 25.29 24.35
C THR A 595 23.54 26.39 25.38
N GLY A 596 22.97 26.22 26.59
CA GLY A 596 23.26 27.06 27.74
C GLY A 596 22.87 28.54 27.60
N PHE A 597 21.57 28.80 27.33
CA PHE A 597 21.05 30.15 27.21
C PHE A 597 19.68 30.32 27.88
N THR A 598 19.27 31.56 28.12
CA THR A 598 17.93 31.89 28.62
C THR A 598 17.03 32.24 27.46
N LEU A 599 15.88 31.56 27.37
CA LEU A 599 14.81 31.87 26.42
C LEU A 599 13.75 32.71 27.12
N ASN A 600 13.40 33.85 26.52
CA ASN A 600 12.26 34.68 26.93
C ASN A 600 11.59 35.24 25.69
N GLY A 601 10.28 35.04 25.56
CA GLY A 601 9.54 35.31 24.34
C GLY A 601 9.78 34.26 23.24
N SER A 602 9.91 34.68 22.00
CA SER A 602 10.04 33.80 20.83
C SER A 602 11.45 33.84 20.21
N LEU A 603 11.97 32.69 19.87
CA LEU A 603 13.22 32.49 19.14
C LEU A 603 12.91 31.90 17.76
N ASP A 604 13.18 32.62 16.69
CA ASP A 604 13.13 32.12 15.32
C ASP A 604 14.21 31.01 15.13
N LEU A 605 13.80 29.89 14.55
CA LEU A 605 14.66 28.74 14.28
C LEU A 605 15.27 28.75 12.89
N SER A 606 15.12 29.84 12.11
CA SER A 606 15.78 29.95 10.79
C SER A 606 17.28 29.60 10.86
N PRO A 607 17.84 28.83 9.90
CA PRO A 607 17.27 28.42 8.60
C PRO A 607 16.42 27.13 8.64
N VAL A 608 15.99 26.67 9.83
CA VAL A 608 15.17 25.48 9.98
C VAL A 608 13.71 25.85 9.80
N GLU A 609 13.25 25.69 8.59
CA GLU A 609 11.87 25.95 8.18
C GLU A 609 11.41 24.89 7.16
N GLY A 610 10.13 24.63 7.08
CA GLY A 610 9.56 23.62 6.18
C GLY A 610 8.43 22.81 6.84
N ARG A 611 8.11 21.67 6.19
CA ARG A 611 7.10 20.74 6.66
C ARG A 611 7.68 19.40 7.09
N SER A 612 9.00 19.22 7.01
CA SER A 612 9.71 18.03 7.43
C SER A 612 10.83 18.47 8.36
N LEU A 613 10.57 18.44 9.68
CA LEU A 613 11.42 19.02 10.71
C LEU A 613 11.64 18.07 11.88
N GLU A 614 12.79 18.18 12.53
CA GLU A 614 13.07 17.67 13.87
C GLU A 614 13.44 18.82 14.79
N LEU A 615 12.75 18.96 15.94
CA LEU A 615 13.04 19.93 16.99
C LEU A 615 13.30 19.16 18.29
N ASP A 616 14.41 19.45 18.99
CA ASP A 616 14.84 18.74 20.21
C ASP A 616 15.33 19.77 21.24
N GLY A 617 14.49 20.07 22.22
CA GLY A 617 14.75 21.07 23.26
C GLY A 617 14.79 20.47 24.67
N GLU A 618 15.80 20.83 25.44
CA GLU A 618 15.95 20.53 26.86
C GLU A 618 15.80 21.83 27.68
N PHE A 619 14.68 21.96 28.37
CA PHE A 619 14.26 23.15 29.13
C PHE A 619 14.29 22.84 30.62
N VAL A 620 14.81 23.79 31.43
CA VAL A 620 14.74 23.67 32.88
C VAL A 620 13.38 24.08 33.38
N VAL A 621 12.68 23.19 34.06
CA VAL A 621 11.36 23.41 34.61
C VAL A 621 11.39 24.49 35.70
N GLY A 622 10.60 25.55 35.54
CA GLY A 622 10.36 26.62 36.48
C GLY A 622 8.85 26.90 36.57
N ASN A 623 8.48 28.22 36.53
CA ASN A 623 7.06 28.66 36.55
C ASN A 623 6.53 28.98 35.17
N ASN A 624 7.38 29.17 34.18
CA ASN A 624 7.02 29.66 32.85
C ASN A 624 6.72 28.50 31.89
N ASN A 625 5.72 28.67 31.02
CA ASN A 625 5.43 27.77 29.93
C ASN A 625 6.49 27.91 28.83
N PHE A 626 6.77 26.78 28.13
CA PHE A 626 7.71 26.76 27.01
C PHE A 626 7.33 25.68 25.99
N GLY A 627 7.90 25.77 24.81
CA GLY A 627 7.68 24.81 23.76
C GLY A 627 8.07 25.29 22.38
N PHE A 628 7.34 24.80 21.39
CA PHE A 628 7.58 25.08 19.97
C PHE A 628 6.32 25.55 19.25
N THR A 629 6.54 26.36 18.23
CA THR A 629 5.53 26.56 17.19
C THR A 629 6.05 26.01 15.88
N VAL A 630 5.17 25.41 15.08
CA VAL A 630 5.49 24.78 13.80
C VAL A 630 4.44 25.10 12.76
N LEU A 631 4.74 24.83 11.50
CA LEU A 631 3.85 25.08 10.36
C LEU A 631 3.34 26.54 10.34
N GLY A 632 4.17 27.47 10.82
CA GLY A 632 3.80 28.86 11.02
C GLY A 632 3.76 29.68 9.73
N THR A 633 2.76 30.57 9.64
CA THR A 633 2.72 31.76 8.78
C THR A 633 3.08 32.98 9.63
N ASP A 634 2.83 34.20 9.16
CA ASP A 634 3.04 35.41 9.96
C ASP A 634 2.08 35.48 11.14
N ASP A 635 0.84 35.00 10.98
CA ASP A 635 -0.25 35.18 11.93
C ASP A 635 -0.82 33.86 12.51
N LYS A 636 -0.60 32.71 11.84
CA LYS A 636 -1.16 31.43 12.22
C LYS A 636 -0.10 30.37 12.42
N ARG A 637 -0.25 29.50 13.41
CA ARG A 637 0.73 28.45 13.73
C ARG A 637 0.07 27.32 14.53
N VAL A 638 0.74 26.18 14.57
CA VAL A 638 0.45 25.10 15.51
C VAL A 638 1.40 25.27 16.69
N THR A 639 0.87 25.21 17.92
CA THR A 639 1.64 25.44 19.13
C THR A 639 1.70 24.18 19.98
N ILE A 640 2.91 23.78 20.38
CA ILE A 640 3.17 22.67 21.32
C ILE A 640 3.74 23.30 22.58
N THR A 641 3.03 23.16 23.71
CA THR A 641 3.35 23.81 24.99
C THR A 641 3.49 22.78 26.10
N TYR A 642 4.55 22.89 26.90
CA TYR A 642 4.60 22.31 28.23
C TYR A 642 4.29 23.38 29.27
N SER A 643 3.35 23.10 30.19
CA SER A 643 2.92 23.97 31.26
C SER A 643 3.33 23.37 32.63
N PRO A 644 4.36 23.92 33.30
CA PRO A 644 4.81 23.39 34.60
C PRO A 644 3.75 23.46 35.70
N SER A 645 2.92 24.46 35.72
CA SER A 645 1.87 24.67 36.75
C SER A 645 0.85 23.53 36.80
N THR A 646 0.50 22.98 35.64
CA THR A 646 -0.46 21.88 35.48
C THR A 646 0.22 20.55 35.15
N ASN A 647 1.52 20.54 34.91
CA ASN A 647 2.27 19.38 34.38
C ASN A 647 1.69 18.80 33.12
N THR A 648 1.20 19.67 32.21
CA THR A 648 0.54 19.27 30.98
C THR A 648 1.36 19.56 29.74
N VAL A 649 1.19 18.69 28.74
CA VAL A 649 1.61 18.94 27.37
C VAL A 649 0.36 19.18 26.53
N ARG A 650 0.38 20.28 25.76
CA ARG A 650 -0.75 20.72 24.92
C ARG A 650 -0.27 20.95 23.49
N LEU A 651 -1.00 20.44 22.53
CA LEU A 651 -0.89 20.80 21.12
C LEU A 651 -2.17 21.56 20.72
N ASP A 652 -2.01 22.79 20.28
CA ASP A 652 -3.09 23.70 19.92
C ASP A 652 -3.00 24.08 18.45
N MET A 653 -4.04 23.76 17.70
CA MET A 653 -4.21 24.11 16.30
C MET A 653 -5.50 24.92 16.05
N GLN A 654 -6.05 25.55 17.11
CA GLN A 654 -7.21 26.43 16.97
C GLN A 654 -6.87 27.62 16.07
N GLY A 655 -7.76 27.97 15.17
CA GLY A 655 -7.54 29.05 14.21
C GLY A 655 -6.49 28.77 13.12
N TYR A 656 -5.85 27.61 13.12
CA TYR A 656 -4.93 27.19 12.05
C TYR A 656 -5.70 26.77 10.80
N ASP A 657 -5.19 27.16 9.61
CA ASP A 657 -5.80 26.80 8.33
C ASP A 657 -5.56 25.31 8.02
N ARG A 658 -6.56 24.51 8.26
CA ARG A 658 -6.52 23.06 8.08
C ARG A 658 -7.84 22.48 7.57
N ILE A 659 -7.78 21.31 6.94
CA ILE A 659 -8.96 20.49 6.71
C ILE A 659 -9.46 20.02 8.08
N VAL A 660 -10.73 20.31 8.38
CA VAL A 660 -11.34 19.89 9.65
C VAL A 660 -11.66 18.39 9.57
N GLN A 661 -11.11 17.64 10.52
CA GLN A 661 -11.28 16.19 10.60
C GLN A 661 -12.68 15.85 11.15
N ASP A 662 -12.89 16.09 12.42
CA ASP A 662 -14.18 15.92 13.10
C ASP A 662 -14.65 17.28 13.64
N ALA A 663 -15.90 17.67 13.37
CA ALA A 663 -16.47 18.92 13.84
C ALA A 663 -16.56 19.01 15.38
N ALA A 664 -16.67 17.87 16.08
CA ALA A 664 -16.65 17.79 17.53
C ALA A 664 -15.26 18.02 18.13
N PHE A 665 -14.19 17.83 17.35
CA PHE A 665 -12.82 18.04 17.79
C PHE A 665 -12.42 19.51 17.68
N GLY A 666 -12.32 20.18 18.83
CA GLY A 666 -12.03 21.62 18.92
C GLY A 666 -10.62 22.06 18.53
N GLY A 667 -9.77 21.16 18.05
CA GLY A 667 -8.41 21.45 17.60
C GLY A 667 -7.37 21.54 18.73
N ILE A 668 -7.64 20.93 19.86
CA ILE A 668 -6.73 20.89 21.02
C ILE A 668 -6.54 19.45 21.47
N TYR A 669 -5.29 19.04 21.60
CA TYR A 669 -4.86 17.86 22.36
C TYR A 669 -4.17 18.33 23.62
N GLU A 670 -4.52 17.80 24.77
CA GLU A 670 -3.90 18.14 26.06
C GLU A 670 -3.90 16.93 26.98
N SER A 671 -2.75 16.64 27.59
CA SER A 671 -2.57 15.54 28.54
C SER A 671 -1.69 15.96 29.69
N GLU A 672 -2.07 15.60 30.91
CA GLU A 672 -1.17 15.62 32.05
C GLU A 672 -0.11 14.52 31.86
N LEU A 673 1.14 14.81 32.17
CA LEU A 673 2.21 13.78 32.20
C LEU A 673 2.00 12.88 33.40
N PRO A 674 2.12 11.53 33.23
CA PRO A 674 1.98 10.59 34.35
C PRO A 674 2.97 10.86 35.49
N GLN A 675 4.16 11.34 35.16
CA GLN A 675 5.16 11.76 36.16
C GLN A 675 5.26 13.29 36.22
N LYS A 676 5.07 13.86 37.41
CA LYS A 676 5.25 15.29 37.63
C LYS A 676 6.72 15.68 37.65
N LEU A 677 7.06 16.70 36.87
CA LEU A 677 8.37 17.30 36.83
C LEU A 677 8.45 18.41 37.89
N SER A 678 9.49 18.38 38.71
CA SER A 678 9.77 19.40 39.74
C SER A 678 10.60 20.55 39.20
N ALA A 679 10.53 21.71 39.82
CA ALA A 679 11.38 22.86 39.47
C ALA A 679 12.87 22.45 39.56
N GLY A 680 13.64 22.93 38.58
CA GLY A 680 15.05 22.60 38.39
C GLY A 680 15.31 21.29 37.62
N GLN A 681 14.34 20.41 37.44
CA GLN A 681 14.45 19.27 36.53
C GLN A 681 14.43 19.71 35.07
N THR A 682 14.88 18.84 34.19
CA THR A 682 14.83 19.09 32.72
C THR A 682 13.60 18.44 32.15
N ALA A 683 12.82 19.20 31.39
CA ALA A 683 11.83 18.68 30.46
C ALA A 683 12.45 18.68 29.06
N ARG A 684 12.51 17.52 28.45
CA ARG A 684 12.90 17.39 27.04
C ARG A 684 11.65 17.25 26.19
N LEU A 685 11.52 18.13 25.20
CA LEU A 685 10.50 18.05 24.17
C LEU A 685 11.19 17.77 22.84
N LYS A 686 10.82 16.66 22.22
CA LYS A 686 11.30 16.31 20.89
C LYS A 686 10.10 16.17 19.94
N VAL A 687 10.13 16.91 18.85
CA VAL A 687 9.01 17.03 17.90
C VAL A 687 9.50 16.70 16.51
N TYR A 688 8.79 15.81 15.83
CA TYR A 688 8.91 15.59 14.39
C TYR A 688 7.68 16.16 13.71
N VAL A 689 7.92 16.91 12.63
CA VAL A 689 6.86 17.38 11.73
C VAL A 689 7.06 16.70 10.39
N ASP A 690 6.03 16.14 9.84
CA ASP A 690 6.04 15.56 8.49
C ASP A 690 4.70 15.83 7.79
N HIS A 691 4.65 17.02 7.13
CA HIS A 691 3.47 17.43 6.37
C HIS A 691 2.18 17.40 7.18
N SER A 692 1.48 16.27 7.21
CA SER A 692 0.25 16.08 7.99
C SER A 692 0.47 15.41 9.35
N PHE A 693 1.72 15.14 9.75
CA PHE A 693 2.05 14.53 11.04
C PHE A 693 2.78 15.47 11.98
N ILE A 694 2.49 15.33 13.26
CA ILE A 694 3.31 15.81 14.37
C ILE A 694 3.48 14.65 15.36
N ASP A 695 4.71 14.17 15.53
CA ASP A 695 5.06 13.20 16.55
C ASP A 695 5.79 13.92 17.67
N LEU A 696 5.29 13.75 18.88
CA LEU A 696 5.81 14.37 20.08
C LEU A 696 6.36 13.29 21.01
N PHE A 697 7.58 13.51 21.50
CA PHE A 697 8.21 12.71 22.55
C PHE A 697 8.57 13.60 23.71
N VAL A 698 8.25 13.15 24.92
CA VAL A 698 8.52 13.89 26.15
C VAL A 698 9.42 13.02 27.04
N ASN A 699 10.61 13.55 27.38
CA ASN A 699 11.62 12.93 28.25
C ASN A 699 12.09 11.54 27.78
N ASP A 700 12.03 11.26 26.47
CA ASP A 700 12.28 9.92 25.91
C ASP A 700 11.46 8.81 26.63
N MET A 701 10.28 9.15 27.12
CA MET A 701 9.43 8.25 27.89
C MET A 701 7.99 8.21 27.39
N TYR A 702 7.42 9.37 27.08
CA TYR A 702 6.04 9.49 26.63
C TYR A 702 6.00 9.90 25.17
N ALA A 703 5.03 9.41 24.42
CA ALA A 703 4.87 9.74 23.01
C ALA A 703 3.42 10.05 22.66
N ALA A 704 3.25 10.79 21.59
CA ALA A 704 1.97 11.02 20.93
C ALA A 704 2.18 11.28 19.44
N SER A 705 1.31 10.72 18.59
CA SER A 705 1.24 11.00 17.15
C SER A 705 -0.07 11.69 16.82
N VAL A 706 -0.01 12.79 16.09
CA VAL A 706 -1.17 13.62 15.74
C VAL A 706 -1.20 13.87 14.24
N ARG A 707 -2.41 13.80 13.65
CA ARG A 707 -2.63 14.21 12.26
C ARG A 707 -3.14 15.64 12.19
N ILE A 708 -2.57 16.42 11.31
CA ILE A 708 -3.02 17.76 10.94
C ILE A 708 -2.92 17.91 9.43
N PHE A 709 -3.92 18.50 8.79
CA PHE A 709 -3.99 18.62 7.33
C PHE A 709 -3.97 20.09 6.91
N PRO A 710 -2.78 20.72 6.79
CA PRO A 710 -2.64 22.11 6.38
C PRO A 710 -3.31 22.39 5.04
N THR A 711 -3.95 23.55 4.90
CA THR A 711 -4.47 24.03 3.61
C THR A 711 -3.64 25.16 3.02
N ASN A 712 -2.70 25.73 3.80
CA ASN A 712 -1.85 26.84 3.39
C ASN A 712 -0.40 26.36 3.16
N ALA A 713 0.05 26.46 1.92
CA ALA A 713 1.42 26.07 1.52
C ALA A 713 2.52 26.97 2.12
N SER A 714 2.22 28.19 2.56
CA SER A 714 3.19 29.11 3.16
C SER A 714 3.46 28.84 4.66
N GLY A 715 2.73 27.92 5.30
CA GLY A 715 2.95 27.53 6.69
C GLY A 715 4.21 26.69 6.84
N ILE A 716 5.38 27.33 7.01
CA ILE A 716 6.69 26.66 7.07
C ILE A 716 7.56 27.11 8.24
N LYS A 717 7.20 28.21 8.96
CA LYS A 717 8.01 28.77 10.03
C LYS A 717 7.97 27.90 11.29
N ALA A 718 9.11 27.83 11.98
CA ALA A 718 9.25 27.18 13.28
C ALA A 718 9.92 28.13 14.28
N THR A 719 9.42 28.10 15.54
CA THR A 719 10.04 28.86 16.65
C THR A 719 10.10 28.06 17.91
N ALA A 720 11.05 28.36 18.81
CA ALA A 720 10.98 28.00 20.21
C ALA A 720 10.45 29.20 21.02
N PHE A 721 9.69 28.97 22.09
CA PHE A 721 9.15 30.08 22.89
C PHE A 721 9.10 29.77 24.38
N ALA A 722 9.10 30.84 25.19
CA ALA A 722 8.85 30.79 26.61
C ALA A 722 8.04 32.02 27.07
N THR A 723 7.14 31.86 28.08
CA THR A 723 6.32 32.94 28.58
C THR A 723 7.02 33.86 29.57
N GLY A 724 8.27 33.62 29.86
CA GLY A 724 9.19 34.36 30.71
C GLY A 724 10.54 33.65 30.67
N ASP A 725 11.47 33.98 31.56
CA ASP A 725 12.83 33.40 31.56
C ASP A 725 12.80 31.91 31.82
N VAL A 726 13.31 31.14 30.87
CA VAL A 726 13.49 29.69 30.94
C VAL A 726 14.93 29.34 30.51
N GLU A 727 15.68 28.67 31.37
CA GLU A 727 16.97 28.13 31.00
C GLU A 727 16.83 27.00 30.01
N VAL A 728 17.53 27.10 28.87
CA VAL A 728 17.60 26.08 27.83
C VAL A 728 19.00 25.47 27.86
N LYS A 729 19.08 24.19 28.26
CA LYS A 729 20.35 23.44 28.26
C LYS A 729 20.83 23.11 26.86
N LYS A 730 19.86 22.73 26.01
CA LYS A 730 20.10 22.31 24.62
C LYS A 730 18.91 22.63 23.77
N LEU A 731 19.14 23.09 22.54
CA LEU A 731 18.15 23.26 21.49
C LEU A 731 18.79 22.91 20.16
N ASP A 732 18.38 21.77 19.61
CA ASP A 732 18.76 21.30 18.28
C ASP A 732 17.52 21.32 17.38
N ALA A 733 17.67 21.81 16.16
CA ALA A 733 16.64 21.81 15.15
C ALA A 733 17.24 21.43 13.78
N TYR A 734 16.51 20.65 12.99
CA TYR A 734 16.98 20.17 11.69
C TYR A 734 15.83 20.18 10.68
N VAL A 735 16.16 20.51 9.43
CA VAL A 735 15.33 20.15 8.26
C VAL A 735 15.60 18.70 7.93
N LEU A 736 14.54 17.94 7.69
CA LEU A 736 14.61 16.51 7.37
C LEU A 736 14.35 16.29 5.88
N GLU A 737 15.10 15.38 5.29
CA GLU A 737 14.85 14.86 3.94
C GLU A 737 14.98 13.35 3.98
N ALA A 738 13.88 12.66 3.71
CA ALA A 738 13.89 11.20 3.63
C ALA A 738 14.75 10.70 2.44
N GLY A 739 15.02 11.56 1.48
CA GLY A 739 15.48 11.13 0.17
C GLY A 739 14.37 10.34 -0.54
N GLN A 740 14.52 10.05 -1.80
CA GLN A 740 13.66 9.02 -2.40
C GLN A 740 14.10 7.69 -1.80
N ALA A 741 13.15 6.87 -1.34
CA ALA A 741 13.43 5.45 -1.13
C ALA A 741 14.15 4.99 -2.40
N THR A 742 15.40 4.61 -2.27
CA THR A 742 16.18 4.24 -3.44
C THR A 742 15.59 2.96 -4.03
N GLY A 743 14.46 3.14 -4.73
CA GLY A 743 14.27 2.37 -5.91
C GLY A 743 15.48 2.69 -6.73
N VAL A 744 16.39 1.74 -6.84
CA VAL A 744 17.64 1.82 -7.58
C VAL A 744 17.92 3.25 -8.01
N LYS A 745 18.81 4.00 -7.33
CA LYS A 745 19.31 5.30 -7.85
C LYS A 745 19.48 5.04 -9.31
N SER A 746 18.77 5.73 -10.19
CA SER A 746 18.90 5.54 -11.61
C SER A 746 20.39 5.67 -11.87
N PHE A 747 20.99 4.53 -12.04
CA PHE A 747 22.41 4.41 -12.25
C PHE A 747 22.59 5.13 -13.57
N ASP A 748 23.28 6.25 -13.57
CA ASP A 748 23.69 6.86 -14.82
C ASP A 748 24.72 5.95 -15.46
N VAL A 749 24.19 5.01 -16.19
CA VAL A 749 24.87 3.88 -16.81
C VAL A 749 25.42 4.20 -18.18
N SER A 750 25.19 5.41 -18.66
CA SER A 750 25.75 5.86 -19.93
C SER A 750 27.29 5.76 -19.97
N ALA A 751 27.90 5.68 -18.78
CA ALA A 751 29.35 5.56 -18.62
C ALA A 751 29.87 4.12 -18.62
N CYS A 752 29.15 3.10 -18.02
CA CYS A 752 29.62 1.73 -17.97
C CYS A 752 29.42 1.01 -19.31
N LYS A 753 30.38 0.20 -19.72
CA LYS A 753 30.34 -0.51 -21.01
C LYS A 753 30.59 -1.98 -20.83
N VAL A 754 29.84 -2.77 -21.58
CA VAL A 754 30.05 -4.22 -21.74
C VAL A 754 30.00 -4.54 -23.23
N SER A 755 30.97 -5.29 -23.71
CA SER A 755 31.00 -5.78 -25.10
C SER A 755 31.61 -7.17 -25.19
N GLY A 756 31.08 -7.99 -26.07
CA GLY A 756 31.66 -9.30 -26.38
C GLY A 756 32.66 -9.22 -27.49
N GLY A 757 33.59 -10.14 -27.49
CA GLY A 757 34.64 -10.26 -28.50
C GLY A 757 35.34 -11.63 -28.47
N LYS A 758 36.27 -11.87 -29.42
CA LYS A 758 37.00 -13.16 -29.55
C LYS A 758 37.79 -13.59 -28.29
N GLN A 759 38.10 -12.65 -27.40
CA GLN A 759 38.83 -12.90 -26.15
C GLN A 759 37.91 -13.07 -24.93
N GLY A 760 36.58 -12.92 -25.09
CA GLY A 760 35.59 -12.96 -24.04
C GLY A 760 34.79 -11.69 -23.91
N ILE A 761 34.21 -11.48 -22.74
CA ILE A 761 33.37 -10.30 -22.42
C ILE A 761 34.24 -9.24 -21.77
N SER A 762 34.41 -8.09 -22.43
CA SER A 762 35.06 -6.92 -21.86
C SER A 762 34.06 -6.07 -21.10
N TYR A 763 34.46 -5.53 -19.94
CA TYR A 763 33.69 -4.60 -19.16
C TYR A 763 34.53 -3.36 -18.78
N ASP A 764 33.84 -2.22 -18.58
CA ASP A 764 34.40 -1.00 -18.05
C ASP A 764 33.45 -0.47 -16.96
N THR A 765 33.91 -0.45 -15.71
CA THR A 765 33.13 0.02 -14.57
C THR A 765 33.23 1.56 -14.36
N CYS A 766 33.91 2.27 -15.25
CA CYS A 766 34.14 3.72 -15.19
C CYS A 766 34.68 4.21 -13.85
N GLY A 767 35.63 3.48 -13.28
CA GLY A 767 36.27 3.85 -12.01
C GLY A 767 35.44 3.55 -10.75
N ARG A 768 34.37 2.77 -10.88
CA ARG A 768 33.54 2.34 -9.73
C ARG A 768 33.88 0.91 -9.28
N SER A 769 33.69 0.64 -7.99
CA SER A 769 33.79 -0.72 -7.47
C SER A 769 32.51 -1.49 -7.77
N MET A 770 32.58 -2.51 -8.62
CA MET A 770 31.42 -3.27 -9.06
C MET A 770 31.62 -4.78 -8.92
N SER A 771 30.54 -5.51 -8.71
CA SER A 771 30.48 -6.94 -8.98
C SER A 771 30.02 -7.14 -10.43
N VAL A 772 30.65 -8.10 -11.11
CA VAL A 772 30.34 -8.48 -12.51
C VAL A 772 29.96 -9.94 -12.54
N ALA A 773 28.75 -10.27 -12.97
CA ALA A 773 28.30 -11.64 -13.11
C ALA A 773 27.87 -11.92 -14.57
N VAL A 774 28.30 -13.03 -15.13
CA VAL A 774 28.01 -13.47 -16.48
C VAL A 774 27.17 -14.73 -16.45
N TYR A 775 26.05 -14.71 -17.16
CA TYR A 775 25.10 -15.82 -17.25
C TYR A 775 24.95 -16.29 -18.69
N ASP A 776 24.72 -17.57 -18.87
CA ASP A 776 24.27 -18.12 -20.15
C ASP A 776 22.76 -17.88 -20.35
N MET A 777 22.26 -18.26 -21.54
CA MET A 777 20.84 -18.08 -21.87
C MET A 777 19.88 -18.98 -21.07
N ALA A 778 20.41 -20.01 -20.37
CA ALA A 778 19.64 -20.81 -19.42
C ALA A 778 19.61 -20.22 -17.99
N GLY A 779 20.19 -19.02 -17.79
CA GLY A 779 20.25 -18.35 -16.52
C GLY A 779 21.33 -18.87 -15.55
N ARG A 780 22.22 -19.78 -16.01
CA ARG A 780 23.30 -20.28 -15.14
C ARG A 780 24.45 -19.28 -15.10
N CYS A 781 24.91 -18.97 -13.89
CA CYS A 781 26.08 -18.10 -13.69
C CYS A 781 27.34 -18.82 -14.15
N ILE A 782 27.96 -18.30 -15.19
CA ILE A 782 29.21 -18.83 -15.78
C ILE A 782 30.43 -18.33 -15.02
N LYS A 783 30.40 -17.04 -14.63
CA LYS A 783 31.51 -16.39 -13.91
C LYS A 783 30.97 -15.20 -13.10
N SER A 784 31.53 -15.00 -11.93
CA SER A 784 31.30 -13.79 -11.19
C SER A 784 32.63 -13.25 -10.62
N LEU A 785 32.74 -11.92 -10.57
CA LEU A 785 33.84 -11.16 -9.97
C LEU A 785 33.23 -10.18 -8.97
N SER A 786 33.79 -10.08 -7.78
CA SER A 786 33.38 -9.15 -6.75
C SER A 786 34.38 -7.99 -6.65
N ALA A 787 33.85 -6.76 -6.42
CA ALA A 787 34.62 -5.56 -6.15
C ALA A 787 35.72 -5.22 -7.21
N VAL A 788 35.40 -5.38 -8.50
CA VAL A 788 36.29 -4.97 -9.59
C VAL A 788 36.17 -3.48 -9.84
N ASN A 789 37.27 -2.80 -10.18
CA ASN A 789 37.30 -1.39 -10.49
C ASN A 789 38.05 -1.18 -11.82
N GLY A 790 37.46 -0.39 -12.73
CA GLY A 790 38.03 -0.10 -14.05
C GLY A 790 37.67 -1.12 -15.12
N LYS A 791 38.64 -1.41 -16.01
CA LYS A 791 38.42 -2.27 -17.19
C LYS A 791 38.94 -3.69 -16.99
N GLY A 792 38.23 -4.66 -17.54
CA GLY A 792 38.65 -6.06 -17.51
C GLY A 792 38.02 -6.90 -18.62
N ILE A 793 38.49 -8.15 -18.74
CA ILE A 793 37.93 -9.14 -19.68
C ILE A 793 37.61 -10.41 -18.89
N ILE A 794 36.43 -10.95 -19.11
CA ILE A 794 36.02 -12.26 -18.60
C ILE A 794 36.01 -13.26 -19.74
N SER A 795 36.90 -14.24 -19.68
CA SER A 795 36.92 -15.32 -20.65
C SER A 795 35.72 -16.25 -20.45
N VAL A 796 34.99 -16.54 -21.52
CA VAL A 796 33.87 -17.47 -21.58
C VAL A 796 34.26 -18.68 -22.46
N GLY A 797 33.81 -19.87 -22.06
CA GLY A 797 34.27 -21.11 -22.66
C GLY A 797 33.66 -21.48 -24.01
N ALA A 798 32.71 -20.75 -24.52
CA ALA A 798 32.04 -21.00 -25.80
C ALA A 798 31.55 -19.67 -26.44
N SER A 799 31.44 -19.68 -27.77
CA SER A 799 30.76 -18.59 -28.48
C SER A 799 29.27 -18.67 -28.27
N GLY A 800 28.65 -17.56 -28.00
CA GLY A 800 27.20 -17.49 -27.75
C GLY A 800 26.72 -16.16 -27.22
N LEU A 801 25.41 -16.08 -26.92
CA LEU A 801 24.78 -14.92 -26.31
C LEU A 801 24.86 -15.05 -24.78
N TYR A 802 25.33 -14.00 -24.13
CA TYR A 802 25.49 -13.94 -22.68
C TYR A 802 24.75 -12.73 -22.10
N VAL A 803 24.28 -12.90 -20.85
CA VAL A 803 23.72 -11.82 -20.02
C VAL A 803 24.77 -11.43 -18.99
N VAL A 804 25.14 -10.17 -18.93
CA VAL A 804 26.13 -9.64 -17.98
C VAL A 804 25.45 -8.66 -17.03
N ARG A 805 25.54 -8.95 -15.74
CA ARG A 805 25.04 -8.08 -14.68
C ARG A 805 26.22 -7.36 -14.03
N LEU A 806 26.17 -6.03 -14.06
CA LEU A 806 27.03 -5.17 -13.25
C LEU A 806 26.24 -4.71 -12.02
N ALA A 807 26.84 -4.79 -10.82
CA ALA A 807 26.22 -4.27 -9.60
C ALA A 807 27.25 -3.47 -8.82
N ASP A 808 26.94 -2.22 -8.52
CA ASP A 808 27.75 -1.31 -7.72
C ASP A 808 27.81 -1.82 -6.28
N THR A 809 29.02 -2.07 -5.76
CA THR A 809 29.21 -2.67 -4.43
C THR A 809 28.88 -1.72 -3.28
N SER A 810 28.83 -0.40 -3.54
CA SER A 810 28.53 0.62 -2.53
C SER A 810 27.04 0.96 -2.46
N THR A 811 26.35 0.88 -3.61
CA THR A 811 24.93 1.29 -3.72
C THR A 811 23.97 0.14 -3.99
N GLY A 812 24.48 -1.03 -4.37
CA GLY A 812 23.66 -2.17 -4.80
C GLY A 812 22.97 -1.99 -6.16
N ALA A 813 23.15 -0.83 -6.82
CA ALA A 813 22.54 -0.55 -8.13
C ALA A 813 23.06 -1.51 -9.19
N THR A 814 22.15 -2.06 -10.00
CA THR A 814 22.49 -3.09 -11.01
C THR A 814 22.13 -2.68 -12.41
N GLN A 815 22.94 -3.10 -13.38
CA GLN A 815 22.63 -3.01 -14.80
C GLN A 815 22.91 -4.35 -15.49
N VAL A 816 22.07 -4.63 -16.48
CA VAL A 816 22.15 -5.85 -17.26
C VAL A 816 22.42 -5.53 -18.72
N PHE A 817 23.40 -6.20 -19.29
CA PHE A 817 23.77 -6.11 -20.70
C PHE A 817 23.59 -7.47 -21.37
N LYS A 818 23.21 -7.47 -22.64
CA LYS A 818 23.28 -8.66 -23.50
C LYS A 818 24.43 -8.48 -24.48
N THR A 819 25.29 -9.47 -24.59
CA THR A 819 26.44 -9.43 -25.50
C THR A 819 26.72 -10.80 -26.14
N ILE A 820 27.32 -10.77 -27.30
CA ILE A 820 27.70 -11.99 -28.05
C ILE A 820 29.23 -12.11 -28.04
N CYS A 821 29.75 -13.31 -27.71
CA CYS A 821 31.16 -13.64 -27.77
C CYS A 821 31.40 -14.69 -28.83
#